data_8814b726643217596c95dc33ddd102f8
#
_entry.id   8814b726643217596c95dc33ddd102f8
#
_cell.length_a   1.000
_cell.length_b   1.000
_cell.length_c   1.000
_cell.angle_alpha   90.00
_cell.angle_beta   90.00
_cell.angle_gamma   90.00
#
_symmetry.space_group_name_H-M   'P 1'
#
loop_
_entity.id
_entity.type
_entity.pdbx_description
1 polymer ?
#
loop_
_entity_poly.entity_id
_entity_poly.type
_entity_poly.pdbx_seq_one_letter_code
_entity_poly.pdbx_strand_id
1 'polypeptide(L)'
;MILVLIIGCQQPGIGQPAQPNPASGKTIKKVRPDKQLKLNKQALLNKGSSEEMRIDAANLLLFSENPLAREILVNTLKQSENRDARIAVCKALIQARVSKKDGDIINKGDFIRPLLDILTTEADSDEVKLAAEAILIFEYEQMSELLGKLATSTSLPVQARLNVIYALKLQPDMRAIFQLMDLLDEPDSEVTGEAEKALYSLGIPVGKDAQARIEIKSELEQKGKDAFLLDRLNRQEEQMRNLKTELDLWKKRYLDSLDSIYNGIRDDSVKGKFLAERLSSTEAMVKLWALEKISQRRLGTSKLPPKLGPLMVKLIADENRDVRLQTAKLLSLMGEVDSAKPLLKQLESEKDDEVRMEVFVALGAACHYAFSPDSKIKIPVETRKQTLGWAAKYLAQTDRKKAQKGAEVIKKLLKQNRLTPEDVDRYFGLLVKRYEQEKDKADGSLRGELLGAMAGLCDQGVHKDKAKKLFMPMFEAALSDKTNLVREAAVDGLIYVDKTQALKKLRKGFVNDSSAIVRKNLIELAGEVGGKEDLAWISEKIGSTAESELAWQAMVRIFKRLDAAVLSEWIEKFDSQSFWTVLSDAQRISLLEVAEGRADGENKLPMLADIRGKLADAYSKSGKYEEAAKCLGLLYEAAEPNEKEAISADLLDVYLRWPNLEDARDLVENFLLQKDLEPNSAVILSIDKYLKEPAATAEPNAVLEALAQIKIPDSDARPKWAEQLKQWIEQFIPAKAAEDPNKQKDASD
;
A
#
# COMPACT_ATOMS: atom_id res chain seq x y z
N MET A 1 -1.82 -3.43 48.96
CA MET A 1 -3.05 -2.68 48.57
C MET A 1 -3.11 -2.76 47.05
N ILE A 2 -3.62 -3.86 46.52
CA ILE A 2 -3.71 -4.13 45.07
C ILE A 2 -5.17 -3.88 44.69
N LEU A 3 -5.38 -2.83 43.88
CA LEU A 3 -6.67 -2.46 43.34
C LEU A 3 -7.01 -3.42 42.20
N VAL A 4 -7.93 -4.34 42.44
CA VAL A 4 -8.52 -5.18 41.41
C VAL A 4 -9.56 -4.33 40.67
N LEU A 5 -9.21 -3.88 39.46
CA LEU A 5 -10.15 -3.26 38.54
C LEU A 5 -11.04 -4.37 37.95
N ILE A 6 -12.21 -4.55 38.54
CA ILE A 6 -13.31 -5.30 37.93
C ILE A 6 -13.91 -4.37 36.85
N ILE A 7 -13.57 -4.61 35.60
CA ILE A 7 -14.30 -4.03 34.47
C ILE A 7 -15.61 -4.79 34.35
N GLY A 8 -16.66 -4.22 34.92
CA GLY A 8 -18.02 -4.69 34.74
C GLY A 8 -18.46 -4.49 33.28
N CYS A 9 -18.59 -5.57 32.53
CA CYS A 9 -19.34 -5.57 31.28
C CYS A 9 -20.83 -5.34 31.64
N GLN A 10 -21.31 -4.12 31.49
CA GLN A 10 -22.75 -3.85 31.40
C GLN A 10 -23.27 -4.51 30.13
N GLN A 11 -24.14 -5.48 30.32
CA GLN A 11 -24.96 -6.02 29.23
C GLN A 11 -25.93 -4.93 28.74
N PRO A 12 -26.02 -4.69 27.40
CA PRO A 12 -27.10 -3.86 26.89
C PRO A 12 -28.42 -4.61 27.03
N GLY A 13 -29.43 -3.87 27.46
CA GLY A 13 -30.78 -4.35 27.76
C GLY A 13 -31.38 -5.20 26.64
N ILE A 14 -31.97 -6.29 27.06
CA ILE A 14 -32.76 -7.20 26.23
C ILE A 14 -34.04 -6.47 25.80
N GLY A 15 -34.04 -5.92 24.60
CA GLY A 15 -35.25 -5.54 23.90
C GLY A 15 -36.03 -6.82 23.55
N GLN A 16 -37.31 -6.86 23.88
CA GLN A 16 -38.23 -7.96 23.57
C GLN A 16 -38.14 -8.31 22.07
N PRO A 17 -38.02 -9.59 21.71
CA PRO A 17 -38.03 -10.00 20.32
C PRO A 17 -39.44 -9.82 19.73
N ALA A 18 -39.52 -9.10 18.63
CA ALA A 18 -40.70 -9.05 17.77
C ALA A 18 -41.04 -10.47 17.31
N GLN A 19 -42.31 -10.83 17.40
CA GLN A 19 -42.85 -12.10 16.93
C GLN A 19 -42.56 -12.30 15.45
N PRO A 20 -42.00 -13.42 15.01
CA PRO A 20 -41.82 -13.72 13.61
C PRO A 20 -43.15 -14.15 12.97
N ASN A 21 -43.45 -13.55 11.82
CA ASN A 21 -44.52 -13.92 10.93
C ASN A 21 -44.36 -15.40 10.45
N PRO A 22 -45.41 -16.20 10.45
CA PRO A 22 -45.32 -17.59 10.04
C PRO A 22 -45.49 -17.75 8.52
N ALA A 23 -44.33 -17.90 7.83
CA ALA A 23 -44.38 -18.46 6.48
C ALA A 23 -43.05 -19.12 6.10
N SER A 24 -43.18 -20.41 5.81
CA SER A 24 -42.23 -21.42 5.31
C SER A 24 -41.57 -22.29 6.40
N GLY A 25 -42.35 -23.18 6.97
CA GLY A 25 -41.88 -24.28 7.82
C GLY A 25 -41.14 -25.33 6.98
N LYS A 26 -39.79 -25.36 7.11
CA LYS A 26 -39.08 -26.63 7.09
C LYS A 26 -39.03 -27.11 8.52
N THR A 27 -39.97 -27.99 8.85
CA THR A 27 -40.01 -28.74 10.11
C THR A 27 -38.71 -29.53 10.26
N ILE A 28 -37.77 -29.03 11.09
CA ILE A 28 -36.66 -29.83 11.59
C ILE A 28 -37.34 -30.90 12.42
N LYS A 29 -37.48 -32.16 11.90
CA LYS A 29 -37.98 -33.31 12.66
C LYS A 29 -37.07 -33.49 13.85
N LYS A 30 -37.53 -33.17 15.06
CA LYS A 30 -36.86 -33.57 16.31
C LYS A 30 -36.61 -35.07 16.23
N VAL A 31 -35.34 -35.46 16.11
CA VAL A 31 -34.94 -36.86 16.12
C VAL A 31 -35.31 -37.44 17.50
N ARG A 32 -35.97 -38.60 17.53
CA ARG A 32 -36.35 -39.25 18.80
C ARG A 32 -35.06 -39.46 19.64
N PRO A 33 -35.07 -39.22 20.97
CA PRO A 33 -33.89 -39.33 21.84
C PRO A 33 -33.11 -40.64 21.66
N ASP A 34 -33.78 -41.77 21.52
CA ASP A 34 -33.15 -43.07 21.27
C ASP A 34 -32.40 -43.18 19.95
N LYS A 35 -32.87 -42.47 18.89
CA LYS A 35 -32.20 -42.45 17.61
C LYS A 35 -30.94 -41.58 17.67
N GLN A 36 -30.95 -40.48 18.41
CA GLN A 36 -29.80 -39.62 18.61
C GLN A 36 -28.71 -40.33 19.43
N LEU A 37 -29.09 -41.04 20.48
CA LEU A 37 -28.17 -41.86 21.28
C LEU A 37 -27.44 -42.89 20.41
N LYS A 38 -28.19 -43.62 19.56
CA LYS A 38 -27.58 -44.60 18.65
C LYS A 38 -26.61 -43.96 17.65
N LEU A 39 -26.95 -42.80 17.09
CA LEU A 39 -26.09 -42.07 16.14
C LEU A 39 -24.80 -41.61 16.85
N ASN A 40 -24.89 -41.02 18.03
CA ASN A 40 -23.72 -40.57 18.78
C ASN A 40 -22.84 -41.76 19.19
N LYS A 41 -23.42 -42.88 19.64
CA LYS A 41 -22.69 -44.11 19.90
C LYS A 41 -21.95 -44.61 18.68
N GLN A 42 -22.62 -44.65 17.52
CA GLN A 42 -22.03 -45.05 16.27
C GLN A 42 -20.88 -44.09 15.82
N ALA A 43 -21.08 -42.80 15.92
CA ALA A 43 -20.05 -41.79 15.58
C ALA A 43 -18.80 -41.91 16.47
N LEU A 44 -19.01 -42.17 17.80
CA LEU A 44 -17.92 -42.35 18.74
C LEU A 44 -17.10 -43.62 18.45
N LEU A 45 -17.79 -44.75 18.19
CA LEU A 45 -17.14 -46.08 18.09
C LEU A 45 -16.67 -46.44 16.67
N ASN A 46 -17.13 -45.77 15.65
CA ASN A 46 -16.78 -46.07 14.27
C ASN A 46 -15.31 -45.69 13.95
N LYS A 47 -14.52 -46.66 13.54
CA LYS A 47 -13.10 -46.44 13.16
C LYS A 47 -12.92 -45.45 11.99
N GLY A 48 -13.94 -45.26 11.14
CA GLY A 48 -13.91 -44.30 10.03
C GLY A 48 -14.33 -42.87 10.38
N SER A 49 -14.77 -42.59 11.62
CA SER A 49 -15.09 -41.22 12.07
C SER A 49 -13.81 -40.40 12.26
N SER A 50 -13.86 -39.09 11.92
CA SER A 50 -12.78 -38.16 12.26
C SER A 50 -12.68 -37.99 13.78
N GLU A 51 -11.53 -37.56 14.25
CA GLU A 51 -11.31 -37.25 15.67
C GLU A 51 -12.32 -36.23 16.19
N GLU A 52 -12.55 -35.16 15.46
CA GLU A 52 -13.52 -34.11 15.78
C GLU A 52 -14.94 -34.68 15.94
N MET A 53 -15.38 -35.51 15.00
CA MET A 53 -16.69 -36.17 15.09
C MET A 53 -16.82 -37.08 16.30
N ARG A 54 -15.75 -37.77 16.72
CA ARG A 54 -15.74 -38.61 17.92
C ARG A 54 -15.84 -37.75 19.20
N ILE A 55 -15.08 -36.63 19.24
CA ILE A 55 -15.12 -35.70 20.40
C ILE A 55 -16.49 -35.06 20.52
N ASP A 56 -17.09 -34.61 19.42
CA ASP A 56 -18.44 -34.07 19.44
C ASP A 56 -19.49 -35.08 19.92
N ALA A 57 -19.38 -36.32 19.43
CA ALA A 57 -20.25 -37.41 19.86
C ALA A 57 -20.07 -37.73 21.36
N ALA A 58 -18.82 -37.75 21.85
CA ALA A 58 -18.53 -37.94 23.28
C ALA A 58 -19.09 -36.80 24.12
N ASN A 59 -18.97 -35.55 23.70
CA ASN A 59 -19.55 -34.37 24.37
C ASN A 59 -21.09 -34.46 24.43
N LEU A 60 -21.76 -34.83 23.34
CA LEU A 60 -23.20 -34.98 23.30
C LEU A 60 -23.70 -36.12 24.22
N LEU A 61 -22.93 -37.20 24.35
CA LEU A 61 -23.21 -38.29 25.27
C LEU A 61 -22.93 -37.88 26.73
N LEU A 62 -21.87 -37.11 26.99
CA LEU A 62 -21.44 -36.70 28.33
C LEU A 62 -22.48 -35.83 29.05
N PHE A 63 -23.12 -34.94 28.32
CA PHE A 63 -24.14 -34.04 28.83
C PHE A 63 -25.58 -34.56 28.63
N SER A 64 -25.74 -35.82 28.21
CA SER A 64 -27.06 -36.42 28.04
C SER A 64 -27.66 -36.85 29.38
N GLU A 65 -28.93 -36.52 29.59
CA GLU A 65 -29.69 -36.98 30.77
C GLU A 65 -30.00 -38.53 30.73
N ASN A 66 -29.79 -39.16 29.58
CA ASN A 66 -30.04 -40.60 29.42
C ASN A 66 -28.94 -41.43 30.08
N PRO A 67 -29.26 -42.29 31.08
CA PRO A 67 -28.27 -43.12 31.76
C PRO A 67 -27.46 -44.03 30.84
N LEU A 68 -28.04 -44.47 29.72
CA LEU A 68 -27.36 -45.30 28.72
C LEU A 68 -26.22 -44.55 28.01
N ALA A 69 -26.31 -43.22 27.91
CA ALA A 69 -25.25 -42.41 27.32
C ALA A 69 -23.97 -42.49 28.19
N ARG A 70 -24.08 -42.36 29.48
CA ARG A 70 -22.99 -42.53 30.43
C ARG A 70 -22.41 -43.93 30.38
N GLU A 71 -23.29 -44.97 30.39
CA GLU A 71 -22.85 -46.35 30.24
C GLU A 71 -22.03 -46.59 28.97
N ILE A 72 -22.43 -45.99 27.84
CA ILE A 72 -21.66 -46.02 26.59
C ILE A 72 -20.27 -45.44 26.79
N LEU A 73 -20.13 -44.28 27.43
CA LEU A 73 -18.84 -43.61 27.64
C LEU A 73 -17.95 -44.42 28.58
N VAL A 74 -18.49 -44.91 29.71
CA VAL A 74 -17.77 -45.73 30.67
C VAL A 74 -17.30 -47.05 30.03
N ASN A 75 -18.16 -47.70 29.26
CA ASN A 75 -17.79 -48.88 28.52
C ASN A 75 -16.77 -48.65 27.42
N THR A 76 -16.83 -47.45 26.78
CA THR A 76 -15.82 -47.02 25.79
C THR A 76 -14.43 -46.92 26.45
N LEU A 77 -14.31 -46.29 27.61
CA LEU A 77 -13.04 -46.22 28.33
C LEU A 77 -12.48 -47.61 28.73
N LYS A 78 -13.33 -48.61 28.98
CA LYS A 78 -12.92 -49.97 29.31
C LYS A 78 -12.48 -50.80 28.10
N GLN A 79 -12.80 -50.39 26.86
CA GLN A 79 -12.49 -51.11 25.63
C GLN A 79 -11.08 -50.80 25.15
N SER A 80 -10.11 -51.66 25.44
CA SER A 80 -8.70 -51.47 25.02
C SER A 80 -8.47 -51.41 23.51
N GLU A 81 -9.35 -52.00 22.72
CA GLU A 81 -9.19 -52.11 21.24
C GLU A 81 -9.57 -50.84 20.48
N ASN A 82 -10.28 -49.89 21.10
CA ASN A 82 -10.71 -48.65 20.43
C ASN A 82 -10.08 -47.40 21.09
N ARG A 83 -8.77 -47.31 20.88
CA ARG A 83 -7.95 -46.21 21.43
C ARG A 83 -8.49 -44.82 21.08
N ASP A 84 -8.87 -44.59 19.82
CA ASP A 84 -9.33 -43.28 19.36
C ASP A 84 -10.65 -42.85 20.03
N ALA A 85 -11.54 -43.83 20.31
CA ALA A 85 -12.76 -43.54 21.01
C ALA A 85 -12.49 -43.21 22.51
N ARG A 86 -11.55 -43.90 23.15
CA ARG A 86 -11.11 -43.60 24.53
C ARG A 86 -10.50 -42.20 24.61
N ILE A 87 -9.61 -41.85 23.67
CA ILE A 87 -9.04 -40.51 23.55
C ILE A 87 -10.13 -39.46 23.43
N ALA A 88 -11.14 -39.68 22.60
CA ALA A 88 -12.26 -38.75 22.44
C ALA A 88 -13.06 -38.52 23.74
N VAL A 89 -13.27 -39.59 24.53
CA VAL A 89 -13.92 -39.46 25.84
C VAL A 89 -13.05 -38.68 26.82
N CYS A 90 -11.75 -38.95 26.90
CA CYS A 90 -10.82 -38.19 27.73
C CYS A 90 -10.82 -36.69 27.32
N LYS A 91 -10.78 -36.38 26.06
CA LYS A 91 -10.83 -35.00 25.55
C LYS A 91 -12.16 -34.32 25.90
N ALA A 92 -13.29 -35.04 25.81
CA ALA A 92 -14.59 -34.47 26.21
C ALA A 92 -14.64 -34.13 27.73
N LEU A 93 -14.08 -35.00 28.58
CA LEU A 93 -13.96 -34.72 30.02
C LEU A 93 -13.07 -33.50 30.31
N ILE A 94 -11.93 -33.38 29.62
CA ILE A 94 -11.04 -32.23 29.74
C ILE A 94 -11.74 -30.94 29.28
N GLN A 95 -12.46 -30.98 28.14
CA GLN A 95 -13.22 -29.81 27.63
C GLN A 95 -14.33 -29.41 28.61
N ALA A 96 -15.04 -30.37 29.22
CA ALA A 96 -16.06 -30.10 30.25
C ALA A 96 -15.49 -29.32 31.44
N ARG A 97 -14.31 -29.74 31.93
CA ARG A 97 -13.59 -29.06 33.01
C ARG A 97 -13.17 -27.65 32.61
N VAL A 98 -12.52 -27.48 31.45
CA VAL A 98 -12.04 -26.17 30.94
C VAL A 98 -13.21 -25.20 30.74
N SER A 99 -14.36 -25.71 30.28
CA SER A 99 -15.58 -24.93 30.06
C SER A 99 -16.37 -24.67 31.34
N LYS A 100 -15.92 -25.15 32.51
CA LYS A 100 -16.63 -25.11 33.82
C LYS A 100 -18.04 -25.71 33.75
N LYS A 101 -18.20 -26.76 32.96
CA LYS A 101 -19.45 -27.53 32.81
C LYS A 101 -19.38 -28.90 33.48
N ASP A 102 -18.34 -29.15 34.26
CA ASP A 102 -18.12 -30.41 34.97
C ASP A 102 -19.17 -30.70 36.05
N GLY A 103 -19.82 -29.66 36.60
CA GLY A 103 -20.96 -29.79 37.48
C GLY A 103 -22.22 -30.32 36.81
N ASP A 104 -22.34 -30.20 35.49
CA ASP A 104 -23.49 -30.66 34.72
C ASP A 104 -23.41 -32.17 34.39
N ILE A 105 -22.29 -32.84 34.73
CA ILE A 105 -22.08 -34.26 34.44
C ILE A 105 -22.71 -35.11 35.54
N ILE A 106 -23.75 -35.85 35.19
CA ILE A 106 -24.45 -36.74 36.13
C ILE A 106 -23.55 -37.93 36.48
N ASN A 107 -23.40 -38.20 37.79
CA ASN A 107 -22.61 -39.32 38.33
C ASN A 107 -21.20 -39.42 37.73
N LYS A 108 -20.50 -38.30 37.67
CA LYS A 108 -19.14 -38.23 37.10
C LYS A 108 -18.14 -39.21 37.73
N GLY A 109 -18.37 -39.62 38.98
CA GLY A 109 -17.55 -40.62 39.70
C GLY A 109 -17.42 -41.97 38.99
N ASP A 110 -18.39 -42.36 38.14
CA ASP A 110 -18.35 -43.61 37.39
C ASP A 110 -17.16 -43.70 36.41
N PHE A 111 -16.58 -42.56 36.04
CA PHE A 111 -15.40 -42.51 35.15
C PHE A 111 -14.07 -42.70 35.87
N ILE A 112 -14.00 -42.61 37.22
CA ILE A 112 -12.75 -42.68 37.99
C ILE A 112 -12.03 -43.99 37.72
N ARG A 113 -12.69 -45.12 37.95
CA ARG A 113 -12.06 -46.43 37.77
C ARG A 113 -11.56 -46.69 36.34
N PRO A 114 -12.38 -46.50 35.30
CA PRO A 114 -11.93 -46.65 33.92
C PRO A 114 -10.74 -45.77 33.54
N LEU A 115 -10.65 -44.54 34.06
CA LEU A 115 -9.51 -43.66 33.80
C LEU A 115 -8.24 -44.15 34.54
N LEU A 116 -8.39 -44.62 35.81
CA LEU A 116 -7.26 -45.23 36.53
C LEU A 116 -6.79 -46.54 35.90
N ASP A 117 -7.69 -47.33 35.35
CA ASP A 117 -7.35 -48.56 34.62
C ASP A 117 -6.49 -48.26 33.39
N ILE A 118 -6.73 -47.13 32.68
CA ILE A 118 -5.89 -46.67 31.60
C ILE A 118 -4.46 -46.32 32.06
N LEU A 119 -4.33 -45.65 33.24
CA LEU A 119 -3.02 -45.36 33.82
C LEU A 119 -2.21 -46.61 34.17
N THR A 120 -2.86 -47.70 34.49
CA THR A 120 -2.18 -48.97 34.88
C THR A 120 -1.73 -49.79 33.68
N THR A 121 -1.85 -49.26 32.45
CA THR A 121 -1.32 -49.93 31.25
C THR A 121 0.18 -49.79 31.19
N GLU A 122 0.85 -50.69 30.44
CA GLU A 122 2.31 -50.64 30.26
C GLU A 122 2.77 -49.63 29.21
N ALA A 123 1.83 -48.94 28.54
CA ALA A 123 2.17 -48.02 27.46
C ALA A 123 2.41 -46.58 27.96
N ASP A 124 3.56 -45.97 27.60
CA ASP A 124 3.69 -44.50 27.60
C ASP A 124 3.09 -43.96 26.30
N SER A 125 1.88 -43.48 26.33
CA SER A 125 1.12 -43.05 25.17
C SER A 125 0.37 -41.76 25.43
N ASP A 126 0.03 -41.03 24.34
CA ASP A 126 -0.83 -39.84 24.45
C ASP A 126 -2.18 -40.11 25.10
N GLU A 127 -2.67 -41.34 25.00
CA GLU A 127 -3.89 -41.78 25.65
C GLU A 127 -3.76 -41.77 27.17
N VAL A 128 -2.65 -42.25 27.72
CA VAL A 128 -2.35 -42.23 29.15
C VAL A 128 -2.22 -40.80 29.64
N LYS A 129 -1.56 -39.93 28.92
CA LYS A 129 -1.45 -38.51 29.26
C LYS A 129 -2.81 -37.82 29.29
N LEU A 130 -3.66 -38.09 28.30
CA LEU A 130 -5.03 -37.57 28.26
C LEU A 130 -5.90 -38.13 29.38
N ALA A 131 -5.75 -39.40 29.76
CA ALA A 131 -6.44 -39.97 30.89
C ALA A 131 -6.02 -39.31 32.22
N ALA A 132 -4.72 -39.07 32.40
CA ALA A 132 -4.18 -38.34 33.55
C ALA A 132 -4.69 -36.89 33.62
N GLU A 133 -4.82 -36.19 32.47
CA GLU A 133 -5.46 -34.86 32.43
C GLU A 133 -6.98 -34.92 32.69
N ALA A 134 -7.68 -35.92 32.17
CA ALA A 134 -9.12 -36.08 32.40
C ALA A 134 -9.45 -36.34 33.87
N ILE A 135 -8.57 -37.00 34.60
CA ILE A 135 -8.69 -37.23 36.04
C ILE A 135 -8.81 -35.89 36.84
N LEU A 136 -8.26 -34.79 36.33
CA LEU A 136 -8.36 -33.49 36.98
C LEU A 136 -9.79 -32.93 37.08
N ILE A 137 -10.79 -33.54 36.45
CA ILE A 137 -12.20 -33.18 36.59
C ILE A 137 -12.78 -33.55 37.97
N PHE A 138 -12.10 -34.43 38.70
CA PHE A 138 -12.50 -34.87 40.03
C PHE A 138 -11.78 -34.12 41.14
N GLU A 139 -12.42 -34.00 42.31
CA GLU A 139 -11.74 -33.53 43.50
C GLU A 139 -10.67 -34.56 43.93
N TYR A 140 -9.47 -34.10 44.25
CA TYR A 140 -8.34 -34.97 44.55
C TYR A 140 -8.65 -35.93 45.72
N GLU A 141 -9.48 -35.51 46.68
CA GLU A 141 -9.92 -36.30 47.83
C GLU A 141 -10.59 -37.62 47.41
N GLN A 142 -11.31 -37.63 46.29
CA GLN A 142 -11.99 -38.83 45.78
C GLN A 142 -11.02 -39.88 45.22
N MET A 143 -9.79 -39.48 44.89
CA MET A 143 -8.82 -40.31 44.19
C MET A 143 -7.48 -40.50 44.92
N SER A 144 -7.20 -39.67 45.91
CA SER A 144 -5.88 -39.61 46.55
C SER A 144 -5.43 -40.97 47.09
N GLU A 145 -6.31 -41.71 47.75
CA GLU A 145 -6.00 -43.04 48.26
C GLU A 145 -5.75 -44.06 47.14
N LEU A 146 -6.54 -44.01 46.08
CA LEU A 146 -6.38 -44.90 44.93
C LEU A 146 -5.07 -44.61 44.16
N LEU A 147 -4.77 -43.36 43.87
CA LEU A 147 -3.53 -42.98 43.21
C LEU A 147 -2.30 -43.33 44.05
N GLY A 148 -2.34 -43.06 45.36
CA GLY A 148 -1.27 -43.44 46.26
C GLY A 148 -1.02 -44.96 46.29
N LYS A 149 -2.08 -45.76 46.40
CA LYS A 149 -1.97 -47.25 46.34
C LYS A 149 -1.42 -47.75 45.01
N LEU A 150 -1.84 -47.17 43.90
CA LEU A 150 -1.33 -47.54 42.58
C LEU A 150 0.15 -47.15 42.38
N ALA A 151 0.57 -45.98 42.86
CA ALA A 151 1.92 -45.52 42.77
C ALA A 151 2.91 -46.39 43.55
N THR A 152 2.53 -46.87 44.73
CA THR A 152 3.34 -47.72 45.62
C THR A 152 3.20 -49.22 45.34
N SER A 153 2.29 -49.67 44.47
CA SER A 153 2.01 -51.06 44.20
C SER A 153 3.14 -51.76 43.44
N THR A 154 3.89 -52.60 44.14
CA THR A 154 4.95 -53.43 43.52
C THR A 154 4.41 -54.52 42.61
N SER A 155 3.12 -54.79 42.60
CA SER A 155 2.46 -55.77 41.71
C SER A 155 2.19 -55.18 40.30
N LEU A 156 2.27 -53.85 40.14
CA LEU A 156 2.10 -53.19 38.86
C LEU A 156 3.42 -53.08 38.09
N PRO A 157 3.38 -53.13 36.75
CA PRO A 157 4.56 -52.81 35.93
C PRO A 157 5.13 -51.43 36.26
N VAL A 158 6.42 -51.27 36.14
CA VAL A 158 7.12 -50.01 36.39
C VAL A 158 6.48 -48.87 35.60
N GLN A 159 6.23 -49.09 34.28
CA GLN A 159 5.62 -48.10 33.45
C GLN A 159 4.23 -47.61 33.95
N ALA A 160 3.42 -48.53 34.47
CA ALA A 160 2.14 -48.16 35.06
C ALA A 160 2.31 -47.23 36.29
N ARG A 161 3.29 -47.53 37.13
CA ARG A 161 3.64 -46.67 38.27
C ARG A 161 4.14 -45.29 37.80
N LEU A 162 4.97 -45.23 36.73
CA LEU A 162 5.40 -43.98 36.14
C LEU A 162 4.24 -43.14 35.59
N ASN A 163 3.23 -43.77 34.97
CA ASN A 163 2.01 -43.11 34.51
C ASN A 163 1.20 -42.52 35.70
N VAL A 164 1.14 -43.24 36.84
CA VAL A 164 0.49 -42.70 38.04
C VAL A 164 1.27 -41.54 38.63
N ILE A 165 2.59 -41.57 38.64
CA ILE A 165 3.46 -40.44 39.00
C ILE A 165 3.15 -39.20 38.16
N TYR A 166 2.98 -39.39 36.86
CA TYR A 166 2.59 -38.33 35.94
C TYR A 166 1.21 -37.73 36.31
N ALA A 167 0.23 -38.57 36.66
CA ALA A 167 -1.08 -38.13 37.11
C ALA A 167 -0.99 -37.38 38.45
N LEU A 168 -0.19 -37.83 39.41
CA LEU A 168 0.06 -37.14 40.69
C LEU A 168 0.70 -35.76 40.47
N LYS A 169 1.67 -35.67 39.60
CA LYS A 169 2.33 -34.39 39.21
C LYS A 169 1.33 -33.33 38.72
N LEU A 170 0.28 -33.74 38.01
CA LEU A 170 -0.73 -32.82 37.50
C LEU A 170 -1.69 -32.29 38.58
N GLN A 171 -1.78 -32.97 39.72
CA GLN A 171 -2.77 -32.61 40.76
C GLN A 171 -2.42 -31.31 41.48
N PRO A 172 -3.38 -30.37 41.60
CA PRO A 172 -3.19 -29.12 42.33
C PRO A 172 -3.44 -29.30 43.87
N ASP A 173 -2.85 -30.33 44.47
CA ASP A 173 -3.05 -30.65 45.87
C ASP A 173 -1.74 -31.03 46.56
N MET A 174 -1.54 -30.53 47.79
CA MET A 174 -0.33 -30.81 48.57
C MET A 174 -0.16 -32.31 48.90
N ARG A 175 -1.26 -33.02 49.10
CA ARG A 175 -1.22 -34.45 49.35
C ARG A 175 -0.61 -35.24 48.22
N ALA A 176 -0.84 -34.82 46.95
CA ALA A 176 -0.19 -35.43 45.80
C ALA A 176 1.33 -35.22 45.85
N ILE A 177 1.81 -34.07 46.31
CA ILE A 177 3.25 -33.81 46.49
C ILE A 177 3.81 -34.71 47.60
N PHE A 178 3.08 -34.88 48.72
CA PHE A 178 3.50 -35.76 49.79
C PHE A 178 3.60 -37.22 49.32
N GLN A 179 2.65 -37.67 48.50
CA GLN A 179 2.72 -38.98 47.85
C GLN A 179 3.92 -39.14 46.93
N LEU A 180 4.24 -38.09 46.16
CA LEU A 180 5.47 -38.08 45.32
C LEU A 180 6.73 -38.11 46.19
N MET A 181 6.75 -37.43 47.35
CA MET A 181 7.88 -37.49 48.29
C MET A 181 8.04 -38.87 48.92
N ASP A 182 6.93 -39.54 49.23
CA ASP A 182 6.93 -40.91 49.80
C ASP A 182 7.52 -41.91 48.79
N LEU A 183 7.39 -41.68 47.46
CA LEU A 183 7.98 -42.51 46.42
C LEU A 183 9.50 -42.35 46.27
N LEU A 184 10.13 -41.37 46.89
CA LEU A 184 11.58 -41.21 46.89
C LEU A 184 12.30 -42.30 47.71
N ASP A 185 11.59 -43.01 48.59
CA ASP A 185 12.10 -44.13 49.41
C ASP A 185 11.80 -45.52 48.79
N GLU A 186 11.23 -45.54 47.59
CA GLU A 186 10.96 -46.81 46.85
C GLU A 186 12.27 -47.45 46.36
N PRO A 187 12.33 -48.80 46.36
CA PRO A 187 13.53 -49.49 45.93
C PRO A 187 13.78 -49.44 44.45
N ASP A 188 12.79 -49.13 43.65
CA ASP A 188 12.88 -49.05 42.19
C ASP A 188 13.44 -47.69 41.73
N SER A 189 14.60 -47.69 41.12
CA SER A 189 15.30 -46.45 40.69
C SER A 189 14.59 -45.67 39.61
N GLU A 190 13.77 -46.29 38.73
CA GLU A 190 13.01 -45.60 37.70
C GLU A 190 11.84 -44.85 38.35
N VAL A 191 11.16 -45.45 39.28
CA VAL A 191 10.05 -44.85 40.05
C VAL A 191 10.57 -43.67 40.88
N THR A 192 11.67 -43.87 41.61
CA THR A 192 12.31 -42.84 42.41
C THR A 192 12.77 -41.68 41.53
N GLY A 193 13.44 -41.95 40.39
CA GLY A 193 13.92 -40.93 39.48
C GLY A 193 12.79 -40.14 38.82
N GLU A 194 11.66 -40.75 38.52
CA GLU A 194 10.51 -40.03 37.93
C GLU A 194 9.75 -39.21 39.00
N ALA A 195 9.65 -39.70 40.22
CA ALA A 195 9.11 -38.93 41.34
C ALA A 195 9.98 -37.69 41.64
N GLU A 196 11.31 -37.84 41.61
CA GLU A 196 12.25 -36.73 41.74
C GLU A 196 12.07 -35.68 40.64
N LYS A 197 11.99 -36.08 39.36
CA LYS A 197 11.72 -35.18 38.22
C LYS A 197 10.36 -34.50 38.36
N ALA A 198 9.32 -35.21 38.82
CA ALA A 198 7.99 -34.66 39.05
C ALA A 198 8.04 -33.53 40.13
N LEU A 199 8.68 -33.77 41.27
CA LEU A 199 8.86 -32.79 42.33
C LEU A 199 9.68 -31.59 41.89
N TYR A 200 10.79 -31.83 41.18
CA TYR A 200 11.61 -30.77 40.60
C TYR A 200 10.79 -29.87 39.66
N SER A 201 9.98 -30.50 38.77
CA SER A 201 9.11 -29.73 37.83
C SER A 201 8.01 -28.94 38.53
N LEU A 202 7.64 -29.32 39.75
CA LEU A 202 6.73 -28.57 40.61
C LEU A 202 7.45 -27.49 41.44
N GLY A 203 8.78 -27.40 41.34
CA GLY A 203 9.61 -26.47 42.09
C GLY A 203 9.74 -26.82 43.55
N ILE A 204 9.51 -28.09 43.91
CA ILE A 204 9.70 -28.60 45.27
C ILE A 204 11.13 -29.13 45.37
N PRO A 205 11.95 -28.66 46.31
CA PRO A 205 13.28 -29.18 46.51
C PRO A 205 13.22 -30.63 46.96
N VAL A 206 14.07 -31.48 46.41
CA VAL A 206 14.18 -32.88 46.82
C VAL A 206 15.18 -32.93 47.96
N GLY A 207 14.74 -33.31 49.14
CA GLY A 207 15.62 -33.51 50.31
C GLY A 207 16.61 -34.66 50.09
N LYS A 208 17.87 -34.45 50.43
CA LYS A 208 18.97 -35.42 50.21
C LYS A 208 18.79 -36.68 51.09
N ASP A 209 18.10 -36.57 52.19
CA ASP A 209 17.83 -37.64 53.13
C ASP A 209 16.38 -37.55 53.67
N ALA A 210 15.97 -38.58 54.44
CA ALA A 210 14.62 -38.65 54.97
C ALA A 210 14.30 -37.48 55.92
N GLN A 211 15.27 -37.00 56.70
CA GLN A 211 15.09 -35.89 57.62
C GLN A 211 14.82 -34.57 56.87
N ALA A 212 15.60 -34.26 55.82
CA ALA A 212 15.39 -33.11 55.01
C ALA A 212 14.02 -33.10 54.30
N ARG A 213 13.51 -34.29 53.91
CA ARG A 213 12.19 -34.44 53.34
C ARG A 213 11.06 -34.18 54.34
N ILE A 214 11.24 -34.60 55.58
CA ILE A 214 10.31 -34.32 56.69
C ILE A 214 10.22 -32.81 56.96
N GLU A 215 11.37 -32.13 56.96
CA GLU A 215 11.44 -30.67 57.15
C GLU A 215 10.72 -29.93 56.02
N ILE A 216 10.93 -30.31 54.75
CA ILE A 216 10.23 -29.73 53.60
C ILE A 216 8.73 -29.99 53.69
N LYS A 217 8.32 -31.18 54.06
CA LYS A 217 6.91 -31.53 54.23
C LYS A 217 6.25 -30.69 55.33
N SER A 218 6.93 -30.51 56.46
CA SER A 218 6.46 -29.63 57.55
C SER A 218 6.39 -28.16 57.11
N GLU A 219 7.36 -27.66 56.32
CA GLU A 219 7.31 -26.31 55.81
C GLU A 219 6.12 -26.09 54.86
N LEU A 220 5.84 -27.04 53.98
CA LEU A 220 4.70 -26.98 53.07
C LEU A 220 3.37 -27.01 53.82
N GLU A 221 3.27 -27.83 54.87
CA GLU A 221 2.10 -27.89 55.76
C GLU A 221 1.87 -26.56 56.48
N GLN A 222 2.93 -25.91 56.98
CA GLN A 222 2.85 -24.60 57.63
C GLN A 222 2.43 -23.49 56.69
N LYS A 223 2.86 -23.50 55.42
CA LYS A 223 2.43 -22.53 54.41
C LYS A 223 0.93 -22.58 54.13
N GLY A 224 0.32 -23.72 54.30
CA GLY A 224 -1.08 -23.94 54.01
C GLY A 224 -1.42 -24.05 52.52
N LYS A 225 -2.62 -24.61 52.24
CA LYS A 225 -3.07 -24.92 50.88
C LYS A 225 -3.16 -23.70 49.96
N ASP A 226 -3.67 -22.59 50.45
CA ASP A 226 -3.91 -21.40 49.63
C ASP A 226 -2.60 -20.70 49.24
N ALA A 227 -1.65 -20.59 50.15
CA ALA A 227 -0.33 -20.04 49.86
C ALA A 227 0.45 -20.93 48.89
N PHE A 228 0.34 -22.25 49.03
CA PHE A 228 0.94 -23.20 48.09
C PHE A 228 0.34 -23.08 46.70
N LEU A 229 -0.98 -23.00 46.57
CA LEU A 229 -1.65 -22.85 45.27
C LEU A 229 -1.31 -21.54 44.60
N LEU A 230 -1.21 -20.44 45.38
CA LEU A 230 -0.79 -19.13 44.87
C LEU A 230 0.65 -19.16 44.35
N ASP A 231 1.56 -19.77 45.07
CA ASP A 231 2.97 -19.90 44.68
C ASP A 231 3.09 -20.73 43.38
N ARG A 232 2.33 -21.82 43.28
CA ARG A 232 2.26 -22.63 42.07
C ARG A 232 1.69 -21.86 40.88
N LEU A 233 0.65 -21.07 41.08
CA LEU A 233 0.06 -20.22 40.02
C LEU A 233 1.07 -19.19 39.53
N ASN A 234 1.75 -18.51 40.44
CA ASN A 234 2.77 -17.52 40.09
C ASN A 234 3.90 -18.14 39.25
N ARG A 235 4.37 -19.33 39.63
CA ARG A 235 5.41 -20.06 38.85
C ARG A 235 4.89 -20.46 37.46
N GLN A 236 3.66 -20.93 37.34
CA GLN A 236 3.09 -21.24 36.03
C GLN A 236 2.92 -20.01 35.15
N GLU A 237 2.53 -18.87 35.72
CA GLU A 237 2.46 -17.60 34.98
C GLU A 237 3.85 -17.14 34.51
N GLU A 238 4.88 -17.33 35.34
CA GLU A 238 6.25 -17.00 34.96
C GLU A 238 6.78 -17.92 33.86
N GLN A 239 6.54 -19.21 33.94
CA GLN A 239 6.86 -20.17 32.88
C GLN A 239 6.15 -19.83 31.58
N MET A 240 4.85 -19.52 31.64
CA MET A 240 4.08 -19.11 30.47
C MET A 240 4.63 -17.82 29.84
N ARG A 241 5.03 -16.84 30.64
CA ARG A 241 5.68 -15.62 30.16
C ARG A 241 7.02 -15.91 29.46
N ASN A 242 7.84 -16.77 30.06
CA ASN A 242 9.11 -17.16 29.48
C ASN A 242 8.94 -17.90 28.16
N LEU A 243 8.05 -18.90 28.11
CA LEU A 243 7.73 -19.64 26.88
C LEU A 243 7.19 -18.73 25.79
N LYS A 244 6.33 -17.77 26.15
CA LYS A 244 5.82 -16.77 25.21
C LYS A 244 6.95 -15.90 24.67
N THR A 245 7.84 -15.45 25.53
CA THR A 245 9.02 -14.65 25.13
C THR A 245 9.94 -15.42 24.19
N GLU A 246 10.21 -16.70 24.50
CA GLU A 246 11.01 -17.57 23.63
C GLU A 246 10.33 -17.79 22.28
N LEU A 247 9.03 -18.06 22.28
CA LEU A 247 8.24 -18.24 21.06
C LEU A 247 8.28 -16.97 20.19
N ASP A 248 8.12 -15.80 20.78
CA ASP A 248 8.18 -14.52 20.04
C ASP A 248 9.59 -14.25 19.50
N LEU A 249 10.64 -14.64 20.22
CA LEU A 249 12.02 -14.59 19.75
C LEU A 249 12.27 -15.53 18.58
N TRP A 250 11.74 -16.76 18.62
CA TRP A 250 11.82 -17.72 17.53
C TRP A 250 11.07 -17.26 16.30
N LYS A 251 9.85 -16.73 16.48
CA LYS A 251 9.07 -16.13 15.39
C LYS A 251 9.84 -14.99 14.72
N LYS A 252 10.43 -14.09 15.51
CA LYS A 252 11.23 -13.00 14.99
C LYS A 252 12.43 -13.50 14.18
N ARG A 253 13.24 -14.40 14.75
CA ARG A 253 14.40 -14.99 14.05
C ARG A 253 14.02 -15.68 12.75
N TYR A 254 12.89 -16.38 12.75
CA TYR A 254 12.38 -17.04 11.56
C TYR A 254 12.00 -16.02 10.47
N LEU A 255 11.27 -14.95 10.84
CA LEU A 255 10.91 -13.89 9.90
C LEU A 255 12.14 -13.10 9.40
N ASP A 256 13.13 -12.84 10.26
CA ASP A 256 14.40 -12.21 9.89
C ASP A 256 15.18 -13.09 8.88
N SER A 257 15.11 -14.42 9.03
CA SER A 257 15.68 -15.35 8.08
C SER A 257 14.99 -15.31 6.71
N LEU A 258 13.64 -15.23 6.71
CA LEU A 258 12.87 -15.05 5.47
C LEU A 258 13.22 -13.72 4.80
N ASP A 259 13.40 -12.65 5.57
CA ASP A 259 13.84 -11.34 5.06
C ASP A 259 15.22 -11.42 4.42
N SER A 260 16.15 -12.08 5.07
CA SER A 260 17.52 -12.24 4.57
C SER A 260 17.53 -13.01 3.24
N ILE A 261 16.78 -14.11 3.14
CA ILE A 261 16.64 -14.90 1.91
C ILE A 261 15.98 -14.03 0.82
N TYR A 262 14.88 -13.38 1.12
CA TYR A 262 14.14 -12.56 0.15
C TYR A 262 14.98 -11.41 -0.40
N ASN A 263 15.71 -10.72 0.46
CA ASN A 263 16.58 -9.61 0.08
C ASN A 263 17.80 -10.07 -0.74
N GLY A 264 18.29 -11.28 -0.49
CA GLY A 264 19.38 -11.91 -1.26
C GLY A 264 18.99 -12.32 -2.68
N ILE A 265 17.69 -12.46 -2.97
CA ILE A 265 17.21 -12.80 -4.32
C ILE A 265 17.31 -11.55 -5.21
N ARG A 266 18.08 -11.61 -6.29
CA ARG A 266 18.22 -10.49 -7.24
C ARG A 266 17.12 -10.49 -8.31
N ASP A 267 16.71 -11.65 -8.77
CA ASP A 267 15.72 -11.81 -9.85
C ASP A 267 14.28 -11.62 -9.33
N ASP A 268 13.54 -10.73 -9.97
CA ASP A 268 12.17 -10.38 -9.59
C ASP A 268 11.17 -11.52 -9.81
N SER A 269 11.39 -12.38 -10.80
CA SER A 269 10.55 -13.56 -11.05
C SER A 269 10.74 -14.59 -9.94
N VAL A 270 11.98 -14.77 -9.49
CA VAL A 270 12.31 -15.67 -8.36
C VAL A 270 11.74 -15.11 -7.05
N LYS A 271 11.84 -13.78 -6.81
CA LYS A 271 11.15 -13.12 -5.68
C LYS A 271 9.65 -13.39 -5.70
N GLY A 272 9.03 -13.28 -6.88
CA GLY A 272 7.61 -13.57 -7.05
C GLY A 272 7.23 -15.01 -6.72
N LYS A 273 8.03 -15.98 -7.15
CA LYS A 273 7.83 -17.40 -6.81
C LYS A 273 7.99 -17.64 -5.32
N PHE A 274 9.02 -17.07 -4.72
CA PHE A 274 9.28 -17.19 -3.28
C PHE A 274 8.09 -16.65 -2.46
N LEU A 275 7.53 -15.49 -2.82
CA LEU A 275 6.33 -14.95 -2.17
C LEU A 275 5.10 -15.83 -2.37
N ALA A 276 4.91 -16.39 -3.58
CA ALA A 276 3.79 -17.29 -3.88
C ALA A 276 3.79 -18.54 -3.00
N GLU A 277 4.97 -19.12 -2.78
CA GLU A 277 5.14 -20.28 -1.88
C GLU A 277 4.79 -19.92 -0.43
N ARG A 278 5.18 -18.72 0.03
CA ARG A 278 4.91 -18.25 1.40
C ARG A 278 3.44 -17.89 1.60
N LEU A 279 2.75 -17.38 0.59
CA LEU A 279 1.29 -17.20 0.64
C LEU A 279 0.54 -18.54 0.74
N SER A 280 1.13 -19.64 0.28
CA SER A 280 0.57 -20.97 0.36
C SER A 280 0.95 -21.75 1.63
N SER A 281 1.68 -21.12 2.56
CA SER A 281 2.04 -21.71 3.85
C SER A 281 0.82 -22.04 4.69
N THR A 282 0.91 -23.03 5.57
CA THR A 282 -0.08 -23.29 6.63
C THR A 282 -0.02 -22.23 7.73
N GLU A 283 1.16 -21.65 7.96
CA GLU A 283 1.43 -20.72 9.05
C GLU A 283 0.94 -19.30 8.73
N ALA A 284 0.02 -18.78 9.55
CA ALA A 284 -0.52 -17.44 9.38
C ALA A 284 0.55 -16.34 9.40
N MET A 285 1.57 -16.46 10.27
CA MET A 285 2.64 -15.45 10.35
C MET A 285 3.47 -15.38 9.06
N VAL A 286 3.65 -16.49 8.35
CA VAL A 286 4.38 -16.56 7.08
C VAL A 286 3.56 -15.92 5.96
N LYS A 287 2.25 -16.16 5.93
CA LYS A 287 1.32 -15.52 5.00
C LYS A 287 1.30 -14.00 5.23
N LEU A 288 1.21 -13.55 6.49
CA LEU A 288 1.22 -12.13 6.85
C LEU A 288 2.52 -11.45 6.43
N TRP A 289 3.67 -12.08 6.67
CA TRP A 289 4.96 -11.62 6.20
C TRP A 289 4.99 -11.45 4.66
N ALA A 290 4.51 -12.46 3.93
CA ALA A 290 4.47 -12.40 2.47
C ALA A 290 3.54 -11.28 1.96
N LEU A 291 2.36 -11.10 2.57
CA LEU A 291 1.44 -10.00 2.26
C LEU A 291 2.07 -8.63 2.52
N GLU A 292 2.83 -8.48 3.60
CA GLU A 292 3.56 -7.25 3.90
C GLU A 292 4.63 -6.95 2.83
N LYS A 293 5.43 -7.94 2.41
CA LYS A 293 6.41 -7.78 1.33
C LYS A 293 5.76 -7.42 0.00
N ILE A 294 4.61 -7.97 -0.31
CA ILE A 294 3.83 -7.61 -1.51
C ILE A 294 3.35 -6.16 -1.41
N SER A 295 2.88 -5.74 -0.24
CA SER A 295 2.47 -4.36 0.01
C SER A 295 3.62 -3.36 -0.18
N GLN A 296 4.79 -3.66 0.39
CA GLN A 296 6.01 -2.84 0.24
C GLN A 296 6.44 -2.73 -1.23
N ARG A 297 6.43 -3.83 -1.99
CA ARG A 297 6.71 -3.80 -3.44
C ARG A 297 5.73 -2.92 -4.22
N ARG A 298 4.45 -2.99 -3.89
CA ARG A 298 3.42 -2.18 -4.54
C ARG A 298 3.63 -0.68 -4.32
N LEU A 299 4.02 -0.28 -3.11
CA LEU A 299 4.36 1.10 -2.77
C LEU A 299 5.61 1.59 -3.52
N GLY A 300 6.57 0.68 -3.79
CA GLY A 300 7.81 0.96 -4.53
C GLY A 300 7.68 0.94 -6.05
N THR A 301 6.48 1.00 -6.63
CA THR A 301 6.22 1.03 -8.10
C THR A 301 6.60 -0.23 -8.89
N SER A 302 7.11 -1.28 -8.24
CA SER A 302 7.45 -2.55 -8.91
C SER A 302 6.20 -3.29 -9.35
N LYS A 303 6.17 -3.78 -10.60
CA LYS A 303 5.08 -4.62 -11.10
C LYS A 303 5.05 -5.94 -10.33
N LEU A 304 3.85 -6.33 -9.86
CA LEU A 304 3.65 -7.61 -9.19
C LEU A 304 3.62 -8.77 -10.19
N PRO A 305 4.24 -9.90 -9.85
CA PRO A 305 4.12 -11.11 -10.67
C PRO A 305 2.66 -11.56 -10.81
N PRO A 306 2.19 -11.92 -12.03
CA PRO A 306 0.78 -12.24 -12.28
C PRO A 306 0.20 -13.39 -11.44
N LYS A 307 1.07 -14.27 -10.94
CA LYS A 307 0.66 -15.43 -10.14
C LYS A 307 0.24 -15.10 -8.71
N LEU A 308 0.55 -13.91 -8.20
CA LEU A 308 0.23 -13.52 -6.82
C LEU A 308 -1.25 -13.16 -6.63
N GLY A 309 -1.89 -12.52 -7.63
CA GLY A 309 -3.31 -12.15 -7.57
C GLY A 309 -4.23 -13.32 -7.21
N PRO A 310 -4.23 -14.43 -7.98
CA PRO A 310 -5.07 -15.60 -7.69
C PRO A 310 -4.83 -16.25 -6.32
N LEU A 311 -3.60 -16.21 -5.80
CA LEU A 311 -3.29 -16.71 -4.46
C LEU A 311 -3.88 -15.81 -3.37
N MET A 312 -3.75 -14.50 -3.51
CA MET A 312 -4.37 -13.55 -2.59
C MET A 312 -5.90 -13.66 -2.59
N VAL A 313 -6.51 -13.88 -3.76
CA VAL A 313 -7.96 -14.11 -3.84
C VAL A 313 -8.41 -15.30 -2.98
N LYS A 314 -7.62 -16.36 -2.89
CA LYS A 314 -7.91 -17.51 -2.01
C LYS A 314 -7.82 -17.14 -0.52
N LEU A 315 -6.87 -16.27 -0.14
CA LEU A 315 -6.66 -15.86 1.25
C LEU A 315 -7.75 -14.95 1.82
N ILE A 316 -8.71 -14.48 1.00
CA ILE A 316 -9.89 -13.75 1.50
C ILE A 316 -10.73 -14.61 2.46
N ALA A 317 -10.72 -15.92 2.26
CA ALA A 317 -11.45 -16.89 3.08
C ALA A 317 -10.54 -17.67 4.04
N ASP A 318 -9.34 -17.15 4.36
CA ASP A 318 -8.39 -17.78 5.28
C ASP A 318 -9.00 -17.92 6.68
N GLU A 319 -8.65 -18.97 7.41
CA GLU A 319 -9.12 -19.19 8.78
C GLU A 319 -8.66 -18.06 9.71
N ASN A 320 -7.44 -17.57 9.51
CA ASN A 320 -6.87 -16.51 10.33
C ASN A 320 -7.46 -15.14 9.95
N ARG A 321 -8.04 -14.46 10.94
CA ARG A 321 -8.64 -13.12 10.80
C ARG A 321 -7.69 -12.09 10.18
N ASP A 322 -6.45 -12.04 10.67
CA ASP A 322 -5.50 -11.02 10.26
C ASP A 322 -5.00 -11.24 8.82
N VAL A 323 -4.90 -12.51 8.39
CA VAL A 323 -4.63 -12.86 6.99
C VAL A 323 -5.75 -12.36 6.10
N ARG A 324 -7.02 -12.60 6.45
CA ARG A 324 -8.17 -12.08 5.70
C ARG A 324 -8.16 -10.55 5.62
N LEU A 325 -7.90 -9.89 6.76
CA LEU A 325 -7.86 -8.43 6.86
C LEU A 325 -6.76 -7.81 5.96
N GLN A 326 -5.53 -8.30 6.09
CA GLN A 326 -4.41 -7.78 5.29
C GLN A 326 -4.59 -8.09 3.80
N THR A 327 -5.14 -9.26 3.47
CA THR A 327 -5.47 -9.62 2.10
C THR A 327 -6.51 -8.67 1.50
N ALA A 328 -7.59 -8.37 2.23
CA ALA A 328 -8.62 -7.43 1.78
C ALA A 328 -8.05 -6.02 1.57
N LYS A 329 -7.23 -5.52 2.51
CA LYS A 329 -6.54 -4.23 2.38
C LYS A 329 -5.66 -4.19 1.12
N LEU A 330 -4.89 -5.23 0.88
CA LEU A 330 -3.99 -5.30 -0.28
C LEU A 330 -4.76 -5.38 -1.60
N LEU A 331 -5.82 -6.19 -1.67
CA LEU A 331 -6.69 -6.29 -2.84
C LEU A 331 -7.42 -4.98 -3.14
N SER A 332 -7.74 -4.19 -2.12
CA SER A 332 -8.34 -2.85 -2.32
C SER A 332 -7.40 -1.88 -3.02
N LEU A 333 -6.09 -2.03 -2.83
CA LEU A 333 -5.06 -1.24 -3.50
C LEU A 333 -4.74 -1.76 -4.91
N MET A 334 -4.86 -3.06 -5.13
CA MET A 334 -4.53 -3.70 -6.41
C MET A 334 -5.67 -3.62 -7.42
N GLY A 335 -6.93 -3.66 -6.95
CA GLY A 335 -8.09 -3.71 -7.80
C GLY A 335 -8.17 -5.00 -8.63
N GLU A 336 -7.76 -6.13 -8.07
CA GLU A 336 -7.79 -7.43 -8.74
C GLU A 336 -9.22 -7.82 -9.13
N VAL A 337 -9.53 -7.79 -10.42
CA VAL A 337 -10.90 -7.94 -10.93
C VAL A 337 -11.47 -9.32 -10.66
N ASP A 338 -10.66 -10.37 -10.76
CA ASP A 338 -11.05 -11.75 -10.48
C ASP A 338 -11.46 -11.97 -9.01
N SER A 339 -11.08 -11.06 -8.12
CA SER A 339 -11.48 -11.10 -6.71
C SER A 339 -12.93 -10.71 -6.46
N ALA A 340 -13.62 -10.07 -7.40
CA ALA A 340 -14.94 -9.50 -7.16
C ALA A 340 -15.98 -10.52 -6.68
N LYS A 341 -16.08 -11.68 -7.31
CA LYS A 341 -17.03 -12.74 -6.91
C LYS A 341 -16.66 -13.38 -5.56
N PRO A 342 -15.41 -13.77 -5.29
CA PRO A 342 -14.97 -14.22 -3.97
C PRO A 342 -15.19 -13.18 -2.86
N LEU A 343 -14.87 -11.89 -3.13
CA LEU A 343 -15.09 -10.81 -2.17
C LEU A 343 -16.57 -10.61 -1.83
N LEU A 344 -17.44 -10.68 -2.82
CA LEU A 344 -18.90 -10.58 -2.60
C LEU A 344 -19.39 -11.73 -1.71
N LYS A 345 -18.94 -12.97 -1.99
CA LYS A 345 -19.29 -14.13 -1.16
C LYS A 345 -18.78 -13.98 0.28
N GLN A 346 -17.52 -13.52 0.45
CA GLN A 346 -16.95 -13.30 1.78
C GLN A 346 -17.69 -12.18 2.52
N LEU A 347 -18.05 -11.09 1.84
CA LEU A 347 -18.80 -9.97 2.43
C LEU A 347 -20.13 -10.41 3.06
N GLU A 348 -20.80 -11.41 2.47
CA GLU A 348 -22.05 -11.97 2.97
C GLU A 348 -21.87 -12.87 4.19
N SER A 349 -20.75 -13.57 4.31
CA SER A 349 -20.47 -14.56 5.34
C SER A 349 -19.54 -14.07 6.48
N GLU A 350 -18.79 -12.97 6.28
CA GLU A 350 -17.82 -12.46 7.24
C GLU A 350 -18.49 -11.98 8.53
N LYS A 351 -17.99 -12.46 9.65
CA LYS A 351 -18.51 -12.12 11.00
C LYS A 351 -17.77 -10.93 11.64
N ASP A 352 -16.48 -10.77 11.32
CA ASP A 352 -15.69 -9.67 11.85
C ASP A 352 -16.00 -8.38 11.10
N ASP A 353 -16.43 -7.36 11.82
CA ASP A 353 -16.88 -6.09 11.24
C ASP A 353 -15.76 -5.32 10.51
N GLU A 354 -14.52 -5.38 11.01
CA GLU A 354 -13.39 -4.71 10.39
C GLU A 354 -12.99 -5.41 9.09
N VAL A 355 -12.89 -6.74 9.11
CA VAL A 355 -12.61 -7.54 7.91
C VAL A 355 -13.70 -7.33 6.87
N ARG A 356 -14.97 -7.37 7.28
CA ARG A 356 -16.13 -7.17 6.40
C ARG A 356 -16.09 -5.79 5.71
N MET A 357 -15.69 -4.76 6.46
CA MET A 357 -15.55 -3.41 5.92
C MET A 357 -14.43 -3.33 4.87
N GLU A 358 -13.27 -3.92 5.13
CA GLU A 358 -12.15 -3.92 4.16
C GLU A 358 -12.43 -4.80 2.94
N VAL A 359 -13.12 -5.93 3.11
CA VAL A 359 -13.63 -6.77 2.01
C VAL A 359 -14.58 -5.98 1.12
N PHE A 360 -15.45 -5.18 1.70
CA PHE A 360 -16.34 -4.29 0.95
C PHE A 360 -15.57 -3.24 0.14
N VAL A 361 -14.54 -2.62 0.72
CA VAL A 361 -13.70 -1.63 0.01
C VAL A 361 -12.92 -2.30 -1.13
N ALA A 362 -12.39 -3.50 -0.90
CA ALA A 362 -11.71 -4.29 -1.93
C ALA A 362 -12.67 -4.66 -3.08
N LEU A 363 -13.90 -5.04 -2.77
CA LEU A 363 -14.93 -5.29 -3.78
C LEU A 363 -15.23 -4.05 -4.62
N GLY A 364 -15.32 -2.88 -3.98
CA GLY A 364 -15.47 -1.59 -4.66
C GLY A 364 -14.32 -1.31 -5.62
N ALA A 365 -13.07 -1.57 -5.19
CA ALA A 365 -11.88 -1.42 -6.02
C ALA A 365 -11.89 -2.39 -7.22
N ALA A 366 -12.18 -3.67 -7.00
CA ALA A 366 -12.27 -4.66 -8.07
C ALA A 366 -13.33 -4.29 -9.12
N CYS A 367 -14.49 -3.82 -8.67
CA CYS A 367 -15.54 -3.32 -9.57
C CYS A 367 -15.11 -2.07 -10.34
N HIS A 368 -14.33 -1.19 -9.71
CA HIS A 368 -13.79 0.01 -10.37
C HIS A 368 -12.81 -0.36 -11.48
N TYR A 369 -11.83 -1.20 -11.19
CA TYR A 369 -10.80 -1.59 -12.15
C TYR A 369 -11.34 -2.42 -13.32
N ALA A 370 -12.44 -3.15 -13.15
CA ALA A 370 -13.09 -3.89 -14.24
C ALA A 370 -13.57 -3.01 -15.40
N PHE A 371 -13.70 -1.71 -15.17
CA PHE A 371 -14.10 -0.73 -16.17
C PHE A 371 -12.93 0.10 -16.72
N SER A 372 -11.71 -0.15 -16.26
CA SER A 372 -10.51 0.44 -16.87
C SER A 372 -10.43 0.02 -18.35
N PRO A 373 -10.00 0.91 -19.26
CA PRO A 373 -9.75 0.55 -20.67
C PRO A 373 -8.79 -0.64 -20.83
N ASP A 374 -7.87 -0.81 -19.89
CA ASP A 374 -6.86 -1.87 -19.90
C ASP A 374 -7.38 -3.21 -19.37
N SER A 375 -8.59 -3.25 -18.78
CA SER A 375 -9.14 -4.48 -18.22
C SER A 375 -9.73 -5.38 -19.30
N LYS A 376 -9.17 -6.59 -19.40
CA LYS A 376 -9.69 -7.67 -20.25
C LYS A 376 -10.86 -8.43 -19.61
N ILE A 377 -11.08 -8.24 -18.30
CA ILE A 377 -12.04 -8.98 -17.49
C ILE A 377 -13.27 -8.12 -17.27
N LYS A 378 -14.45 -8.68 -17.57
CA LYS A 378 -15.74 -8.01 -17.34
C LYS A 378 -16.43 -8.58 -16.10
N ILE A 379 -16.83 -7.71 -15.20
CA ILE A 379 -17.67 -8.08 -14.04
C ILE A 379 -19.16 -8.01 -14.45
N PRO A 380 -20.00 -8.97 -14.02
CA PRO A 380 -21.43 -8.89 -14.22
C PRO A 380 -22.03 -7.61 -13.66
N VAL A 381 -22.99 -7.03 -14.38
CA VAL A 381 -23.73 -5.82 -13.95
C VAL A 381 -24.37 -6.03 -12.58
N GLU A 382 -24.85 -7.23 -12.31
CA GLU A 382 -25.46 -7.59 -11.03
C GLU A 382 -24.48 -7.47 -9.85
N THR A 383 -23.25 -7.91 -10.00
CA THR A 383 -22.20 -7.75 -8.96
C THR A 383 -21.99 -6.28 -8.63
N ARG A 384 -21.96 -5.41 -9.63
CA ARG A 384 -21.86 -3.97 -9.43
C ARG A 384 -23.07 -3.38 -8.71
N LYS A 385 -24.28 -3.78 -9.09
CA LYS A 385 -25.53 -3.36 -8.42
C LYS A 385 -25.53 -3.78 -6.95
N GLN A 386 -25.12 -5.02 -6.66
CA GLN A 386 -25.02 -5.52 -5.30
C GLN A 386 -23.96 -4.74 -4.49
N THR A 387 -22.81 -4.43 -5.09
CA THR A 387 -21.76 -3.60 -4.46
C THR A 387 -22.28 -2.21 -4.12
N LEU A 388 -22.99 -1.56 -5.05
CA LEU A 388 -23.62 -0.26 -4.80
C LEU A 388 -24.75 -0.36 -3.75
N GLY A 389 -25.48 -1.46 -3.72
CA GLY A 389 -26.47 -1.75 -2.67
C GLY A 389 -25.84 -1.82 -1.28
N TRP A 390 -24.68 -2.50 -1.16
CA TRP A 390 -23.91 -2.52 0.09
C TRP A 390 -23.35 -1.12 0.44
N ALA A 391 -22.86 -0.37 -0.55
CA ALA A 391 -22.39 0.99 -0.34
C ALA A 391 -23.49 1.90 0.22
N ALA A 392 -24.70 1.81 -0.30
CA ALA A 392 -25.86 2.54 0.22
C ALA A 392 -26.23 2.13 1.65
N LYS A 393 -26.16 0.81 1.98
CA LYS A 393 -26.36 0.33 3.35
C LYS A 393 -25.31 0.88 4.32
N TYR A 394 -24.02 0.87 3.96
CA TYR A 394 -22.97 1.45 4.78
C TYR A 394 -23.11 2.97 4.94
N LEU A 395 -23.43 3.68 3.85
CA LEU A 395 -23.66 5.13 3.88
C LEU A 395 -24.78 5.55 4.84
N ALA A 396 -25.82 4.72 4.95
CA ALA A 396 -26.96 4.99 5.83
C ALA A 396 -26.71 4.71 7.32
N GLN A 397 -25.59 4.06 7.68
CA GLN A 397 -25.28 3.74 9.07
C GLN A 397 -24.88 4.97 9.88
N THR A 398 -25.16 4.95 11.19
CA THR A 398 -24.74 5.98 12.14
C THR A 398 -23.24 6.00 12.37
N ASP A 399 -22.58 4.85 12.26
CA ASP A 399 -21.13 4.72 12.31
C ASP A 399 -20.48 5.48 11.14
N ARG A 400 -19.73 6.52 11.48
CA ARG A 400 -19.11 7.42 10.51
C ARG A 400 -18.03 6.74 9.66
N LYS A 401 -17.25 5.79 10.24
CA LYS A 401 -16.22 5.05 9.49
C LYS A 401 -16.87 4.17 8.42
N LYS A 402 -17.95 3.48 8.77
CA LYS A 402 -18.71 2.66 7.82
C LYS A 402 -19.36 3.52 6.75
N ALA A 403 -19.96 4.65 7.13
CA ALA A 403 -20.55 5.59 6.18
C ALA A 403 -19.50 6.18 5.23
N GLN A 404 -18.30 6.49 5.73
CA GLN A 404 -17.19 6.97 4.91
C GLN A 404 -16.75 5.93 3.87
N LYS A 405 -16.63 4.66 4.26
CA LYS A 405 -16.31 3.57 3.32
C LYS A 405 -17.41 3.38 2.28
N GLY A 406 -18.67 3.54 2.66
CA GLY A 406 -19.80 3.57 1.73
C GLY A 406 -19.68 4.69 0.69
N ALA A 407 -19.37 5.91 1.13
CA ALA A 407 -19.16 7.07 0.26
C ALA A 407 -17.94 6.88 -0.67
N GLU A 408 -16.83 6.35 -0.15
CA GLU A 408 -15.61 6.04 -0.92
C GLU A 408 -15.90 5.07 -2.08
N VAL A 409 -16.64 3.99 -1.82
CA VAL A 409 -16.99 3.01 -2.87
C VAL A 409 -17.96 3.61 -3.87
N ILE A 410 -18.94 4.39 -3.43
CA ILE A 410 -19.85 5.13 -4.34
C ILE A 410 -19.03 6.04 -5.25
N LYS A 411 -18.14 6.87 -4.70
CA LYS A 411 -17.23 7.76 -5.44
C LYS A 411 -16.43 7.02 -6.52
N LYS A 412 -15.83 5.86 -6.18
CA LYS A 412 -15.07 5.04 -7.12
C LYS A 412 -15.92 4.50 -8.26
N LEU A 413 -17.13 4.05 -7.97
CA LEU A 413 -18.00 3.41 -8.96
C LEU A 413 -18.77 4.41 -9.82
N LEU A 414 -19.00 5.63 -9.33
CA LEU A 414 -19.67 6.69 -10.06
C LEU A 414 -18.83 7.36 -11.15
N LYS A 415 -17.52 7.42 -11.00
CA LYS A 415 -16.60 8.03 -11.98
C LYS A 415 -16.60 7.36 -13.38
N GLN A 416 -17.41 6.33 -13.63
CA GLN A 416 -17.28 5.51 -14.82
C GLN A 416 -18.49 5.52 -15.78
N ASN A 417 -19.32 6.54 -15.74
CA ASN A 417 -20.36 6.83 -16.74
C ASN A 417 -21.33 5.66 -17.06
N ARG A 418 -21.74 4.84 -16.06
CA ARG A 418 -22.48 3.60 -16.32
C ARG A 418 -23.65 3.35 -15.37
N LEU A 419 -24.17 4.39 -14.75
CA LEU A 419 -25.39 4.30 -13.95
C LEU A 419 -26.63 4.53 -14.82
N THR A 420 -27.74 3.86 -14.47
CA THR A 420 -29.03 4.21 -15.01
C THR A 420 -29.52 5.54 -14.41
N PRO A 421 -30.40 6.29 -15.06
CA PRO A 421 -30.97 7.51 -14.50
C PRO A 421 -31.60 7.30 -13.11
N GLU A 422 -32.28 6.16 -12.90
CA GLU A 422 -32.87 5.81 -11.60
C GLU A 422 -31.79 5.59 -10.52
N ASP A 423 -30.67 4.95 -10.85
CA ASP A 423 -29.56 4.76 -9.93
C ASP A 423 -28.93 6.13 -9.57
N VAL A 424 -28.75 7.01 -10.54
CA VAL A 424 -28.23 8.37 -10.29
C VAL A 424 -29.15 9.13 -9.32
N ASP A 425 -30.45 9.13 -9.53
CA ASP A 425 -31.41 9.82 -8.65
C ASP A 425 -31.40 9.24 -7.24
N ARG A 426 -31.29 7.92 -7.11
CA ARG A 426 -31.19 7.24 -5.82
C ARG A 426 -29.96 7.66 -5.02
N TYR A 427 -28.77 7.61 -5.64
CA TYR A 427 -27.51 7.99 -4.95
C TYR A 427 -27.44 9.48 -4.70
N PHE A 428 -27.95 10.30 -5.59
CA PHE A 428 -28.09 11.73 -5.43
C PHE A 428 -28.80 12.10 -4.13
N GLY A 429 -30.00 11.53 -3.92
CA GLY A 429 -30.78 11.77 -2.70
C GLY A 429 -30.08 11.28 -1.43
N LEU A 430 -29.42 10.13 -1.48
CA LEU A 430 -28.70 9.57 -0.35
C LEU A 430 -27.47 10.43 0.06
N LEU A 431 -26.69 10.88 -0.92
CA LEU A 431 -25.50 11.71 -0.68
C LEU A 431 -25.87 13.07 -0.10
N VAL A 432 -26.87 13.75 -0.67
CA VAL A 432 -27.36 15.04 -0.15
C VAL A 432 -27.87 14.90 1.28
N LYS A 433 -28.73 13.90 1.53
CA LYS A 433 -29.25 13.64 2.87
C LYS A 433 -28.15 13.42 3.89
N ARG A 434 -27.13 12.63 3.53
CA ARG A 434 -26.02 12.34 4.44
C ARG A 434 -25.12 13.56 4.64
N TYR A 435 -24.84 14.32 3.58
CA TYR A 435 -24.04 15.53 3.69
C TYR A 435 -24.66 16.57 4.64
N GLU A 436 -25.95 16.80 4.55
CA GLU A 436 -26.65 17.72 5.46
C GLU A 436 -26.53 17.29 6.94
N GLN A 437 -26.42 16.00 7.23
CA GLN A 437 -26.19 15.49 8.58
C GLN A 437 -24.74 15.70 9.08
N GLU A 438 -23.79 15.87 8.16
CA GLU A 438 -22.35 15.92 8.43
C GLU A 438 -21.75 17.32 8.27
N LYS A 439 -22.45 18.29 7.68
CA LYS A 439 -21.92 19.59 7.29
C LYS A 439 -21.30 20.39 8.46
N ASP A 440 -21.85 20.25 9.66
CA ASP A 440 -21.42 20.99 10.86
C ASP A 440 -20.48 20.17 11.76
N LYS A 441 -20.08 18.96 11.38
CA LYS A 441 -19.16 18.13 12.17
C LYS A 441 -17.72 18.60 12.03
N ALA A 442 -16.96 18.56 13.13
CA ALA A 442 -15.56 19.02 13.14
C ALA A 442 -14.65 18.19 12.22
N ASP A 443 -14.83 16.85 12.18
CA ASP A 443 -14.10 15.97 11.29
C ASP A 443 -14.66 16.03 9.87
N GLY A 444 -13.83 16.43 8.91
CA GLY A 444 -14.20 16.60 7.50
C GLY A 444 -14.06 15.33 6.65
N SER A 445 -13.55 14.22 7.18
CA SER A 445 -13.22 13.03 6.37
C SER A 445 -14.43 12.47 5.61
N LEU A 446 -15.55 12.27 6.30
CA LEU A 446 -16.79 11.80 5.65
C LEU A 446 -17.36 12.85 4.68
N ARG A 447 -17.30 14.17 5.05
CA ARG A 447 -17.74 15.24 4.13
C ARG A 447 -16.97 15.24 2.82
N GLY A 448 -15.64 15.07 2.89
CA GLY A 448 -14.79 14.99 1.71
C GLY A 448 -15.15 13.83 0.79
N GLU A 449 -15.41 12.64 1.34
CA GLU A 449 -15.84 11.49 0.55
C GLU A 449 -17.24 11.69 -0.06
N LEU A 450 -18.16 12.30 0.67
CA LEU A 450 -19.50 12.61 0.16
C LEU A 450 -19.43 13.62 -0.99
N LEU A 451 -18.67 14.70 -0.84
CA LEU A 451 -18.46 15.69 -1.89
C LEU A 451 -17.75 15.06 -3.11
N GLY A 452 -16.77 14.21 -2.89
CA GLY A 452 -16.10 13.47 -3.96
C GLY A 452 -17.04 12.53 -4.72
N ALA A 453 -17.99 11.90 -4.03
CA ALA A 453 -19.03 11.10 -4.68
C ALA A 453 -20.03 11.97 -5.47
N MET A 454 -20.40 13.14 -4.94
CA MET A 454 -21.21 14.14 -5.64
C MET A 454 -20.50 14.67 -6.89
N ALA A 455 -19.20 14.96 -6.80
CA ALA A 455 -18.38 15.34 -7.94
C ALA A 455 -18.37 14.27 -9.03
N GLY A 456 -18.25 12.98 -8.63
CA GLY A 456 -18.36 11.85 -9.55
C GLY A 456 -19.72 11.75 -10.26
N LEU A 457 -20.82 12.12 -9.61
CA LEU A 457 -22.14 12.22 -10.28
C LEU A 457 -22.17 13.36 -11.29
N CYS A 458 -21.55 14.49 -11.00
CA CYS A 458 -21.46 15.62 -11.94
C CYS A 458 -20.65 15.26 -13.20
N ASP A 459 -19.57 14.50 -13.04
CA ASP A 459 -18.73 14.04 -14.15
C ASP A 459 -19.50 13.19 -15.17
N GLN A 460 -20.55 12.48 -14.74
CA GLN A 460 -21.36 11.62 -15.61
C GLN A 460 -22.19 12.38 -16.65
N GLY A 461 -22.32 13.68 -16.53
CA GLY A 461 -23.13 14.51 -17.41
C GLY A 461 -24.64 14.25 -17.32
N VAL A 462 -25.07 13.33 -16.44
CA VAL A 462 -26.47 13.01 -16.21
C VAL A 462 -27.05 14.05 -15.26
N HIS A 463 -28.19 14.66 -15.63
CA HIS A 463 -28.84 15.72 -14.86
C HIS A 463 -27.94 16.92 -14.51
N LYS A 464 -27.11 17.41 -15.45
CA LYS A 464 -26.20 18.54 -15.26
C LYS A 464 -26.86 19.75 -14.56
N ASP A 465 -28.05 20.12 -15.00
CA ASP A 465 -28.76 21.27 -14.44
C ASP A 465 -29.21 21.03 -12.99
N LYS A 466 -29.64 19.82 -12.67
CA LYS A 466 -30.02 19.41 -11.32
C LYS A 466 -28.78 19.38 -10.41
N ALA A 467 -27.67 18.82 -10.90
CA ALA A 467 -26.39 18.80 -10.19
C ALA A 467 -25.85 20.22 -9.96
N LYS A 468 -25.89 21.08 -10.98
CA LYS A 468 -25.50 22.49 -10.88
C LYS A 468 -26.31 23.23 -9.82
N LYS A 469 -27.62 23.04 -9.81
CA LYS A 469 -28.53 23.71 -8.87
C LYS A 469 -28.34 23.25 -7.41
N LEU A 470 -28.08 21.97 -7.17
CA LEU A 470 -28.04 21.39 -5.81
C LEU A 470 -26.63 21.27 -5.25
N PHE A 471 -25.66 20.86 -6.04
CA PHE A 471 -24.30 20.60 -5.55
C PHE A 471 -23.36 21.80 -5.62
N MET A 472 -23.54 22.69 -6.60
CA MET A 472 -22.68 23.85 -6.75
C MET A 472 -22.61 24.70 -5.47
N PRO A 473 -23.74 25.05 -4.81
CA PRO A 473 -23.68 25.77 -3.54
C PRO A 473 -22.97 25.00 -2.41
N MET A 474 -23.07 23.66 -2.39
CA MET A 474 -22.38 22.82 -1.43
C MET A 474 -20.86 22.81 -1.67
N PHE A 475 -20.41 22.69 -2.93
CA PHE A 475 -19.01 22.79 -3.29
C PHE A 475 -18.45 24.18 -2.96
N GLU A 476 -19.18 25.25 -3.26
CA GLU A 476 -18.76 26.63 -2.95
C GLU A 476 -18.59 26.85 -1.44
N ALA A 477 -19.53 26.40 -0.63
CA ALA A 477 -19.43 26.49 0.83
C ALA A 477 -18.25 25.66 1.37
N ALA A 478 -17.97 24.50 0.77
CA ALA A 478 -16.91 23.59 1.18
C ALA A 478 -15.49 24.08 0.83
N LEU A 479 -15.33 25.07 -0.04
CA LEU A 479 -14.03 25.68 -0.34
C LEU A 479 -13.36 26.32 0.89
N SER A 480 -14.14 26.75 1.88
CA SER A 480 -13.63 27.34 3.13
C SER A 480 -13.38 26.32 4.24
N ASP A 481 -13.53 25.01 3.96
CA ASP A 481 -13.33 23.98 4.98
C ASP A 481 -11.84 23.86 5.38
N LYS A 482 -11.60 23.62 6.66
CA LYS A 482 -10.23 23.44 7.20
C LYS A 482 -9.57 22.17 6.72
N THR A 483 -10.35 21.17 6.35
CA THR A 483 -9.88 19.84 5.92
C THR A 483 -9.53 19.85 4.44
N ASN A 484 -8.28 19.52 4.08
CA ASN A 484 -7.83 19.47 2.69
C ASN A 484 -8.72 18.59 1.81
N LEU A 485 -9.05 17.38 2.27
CA LEU A 485 -9.89 16.43 1.54
C LEU A 485 -11.25 17.01 1.14
N VAL A 486 -11.82 17.87 1.99
CA VAL A 486 -13.10 18.54 1.71
C VAL A 486 -12.92 19.60 0.61
N ARG A 487 -11.86 20.43 0.71
CA ARG A 487 -11.56 21.42 -0.33
C ARG A 487 -11.20 20.79 -1.67
N GLU A 488 -10.41 19.71 -1.66
CA GLU A 488 -10.06 18.93 -2.85
C GLU A 488 -11.31 18.42 -3.58
N ALA A 489 -12.22 17.78 -2.84
CA ALA A 489 -13.47 17.28 -3.40
C ALA A 489 -14.39 18.41 -3.90
N ALA A 490 -14.39 19.56 -3.22
CA ALA A 490 -15.14 20.74 -3.63
C ALA A 490 -14.60 21.32 -4.95
N VAL A 491 -13.29 21.42 -5.09
CA VAL A 491 -12.62 21.87 -6.32
C VAL A 491 -12.94 20.94 -7.49
N ASP A 492 -12.79 19.62 -7.29
CA ASP A 492 -13.17 18.63 -8.30
C ASP A 492 -14.63 18.80 -8.74
N GLY A 493 -15.54 18.94 -7.76
CA GLY A 493 -16.97 19.12 -8.03
C GLY A 493 -17.27 20.37 -8.86
N LEU A 494 -16.67 21.50 -8.53
CA LEU A 494 -16.82 22.75 -9.28
C LEU A 494 -16.30 22.61 -10.71
N ILE A 495 -15.16 21.95 -10.90
CA ILE A 495 -14.55 21.71 -12.21
C ILE A 495 -15.49 20.86 -13.08
N TYR A 496 -16.09 19.79 -12.56
CA TYR A 496 -17.01 18.95 -13.29
C TYR A 496 -18.33 19.65 -13.63
N VAL A 497 -18.78 20.54 -12.77
CA VAL A 497 -20.02 21.31 -13.02
C VAL A 497 -19.82 22.38 -14.08
N ASP A 498 -18.78 23.22 -13.95
CA ASP A 498 -18.51 24.33 -14.87
C ASP A 498 -17.07 24.81 -14.75
N LYS A 499 -16.20 24.37 -15.65
CA LYS A 499 -14.76 24.68 -15.67
C LYS A 499 -14.45 26.17 -15.65
N THR A 500 -15.20 26.95 -16.45
CA THR A 500 -14.94 28.38 -16.59
C THR A 500 -15.32 29.15 -15.32
N GLN A 501 -16.45 28.83 -14.71
CA GLN A 501 -16.89 29.45 -13.46
C GLN A 501 -16.01 28.98 -12.29
N ALA A 502 -15.60 27.71 -12.28
CA ALA A 502 -14.66 27.17 -11.30
C ALA A 502 -13.33 27.94 -11.33
N LEU A 503 -12.72 28.15 -12.50
CA LEU A 503 -11.47 28.89 -12.63
C LEU A 503 -11.61 30.33 -12.11
N LYS A 504 -12.70 31.05 -12.48
CA LYS A 504 -12.94 32.41 -12.00
C LYS A 504 -13.01 32.53 -10.48
N LYS A 505 -13.56 31.54 -9.80
CA LYS A 505 -13.64 31.50 -8.34
C LYS A 505 -12.33 31.11 -7.68
N LEU A 506 -11.71 30.04 -8.17
CA LEU A 506 -10.54 29.44 -7.55
C LEU A 506 -9.29 30.32 -7.68
N ARG A 507 -9.10 31.02 -8.80
CA ARG A 507 -7.93 31.89 -8.99
C ARG A 507 -7.80 33.01 -7.95
N LYS A 508 -8.91 33.41 -7.30
CA LYS A 508 -8.92 34.53 -6.33
C LYS A 508 -8.36 34.16 -4.95
N GLY A 509 -8.28 32.89 -4.59
CA GLY A 509 -7.89 32.53 -3.23
C GLY A 509 -7.19 31.17 -3.07
N PHE A 510 -7.09 30.34 -4.13
CA PHE A 510 -6.62 28.97 -4.02
C PHE A 510 -5.31 28.68 -4.77
N VAL A 511 -4.70 29.70 -5.39
CA VAL A 511 -3.39 29.59 -6.06
C VAL A 511 -2.31 29.09 -5.11
N ASN A 512 -2.40 29.46 -3.82
CA ASN A 512 -1.48 29.07 -2.77
C ASN A 512 -2.16 28.22 -1.68
N ASP A 513 -3.19 27.42 -2.05
CA ASP A 513 -3.84 26.53 -1.09
C ASP A 513 -2.81 25.57 -0.45
N SER A 514 -3.04 25.21 0.80
CA SER A 514 -2.18 24.26 1.54
C SER A 514 -2.17 22.87 0.91
N SER A 515 -3.26 22.45 0.23
CA SER A 515 -3.30 21.19 -0.50
C SER A 515 -2.60 21.30 -1.85
N ALA A 516 -1.59 20.44 -2.07
CA ALA A 516 -0.94 20.29 -3.36
C ALA A 516 -1.92 19.82 -4.47
N ILE A 517 -2.94 19.04 -4.11
CA ILE A 517 -3.97 18.58 -5.06
C ILE A 517 -4.81 19.74 -5.55
N VAL A 518 -5.25 20.62 -4.66
CA VAL A 518 -6.00 21.85 -5.03
C VAL A 518 -5.17 22.70 -5.97
N ARG A 519 -3.89 22.95 -5.64
CA ARG A 519 -3.01 23.75 -6.51
C ARG A 519 -2.81 23.10 -7.88
N LYS A 520 -2.56 21.79 -7.94
CA LYS A 520 -2.43 21.06 -9.21
C LYS A 520 -3.68 21.12 -10.05
N ASN A 521 -4.85 20.82 -9.46
CA ASN A 521 -6.12 20.88 -10.17
C ASN A 521 -6.40 22.28 -10.73
N LEU A 522 -6.04 23.32 -9.99
CA LEU A 522 -6.19 24.71 -10.45
C LEU A 522 -5.24 25.02 -11.63
N ILE A 523 -4.00 24.59 -11.58
CA ILE A 523 -3.04 24.76 -12.67
C ILE A 523 -3.52 24.03 -13.93
N GLU A 524 -3.95 22.78 -13.80
CA GLU A 524 -4.50 21.99 -14.92
C GLU A 524 -5.73 22.64 -15.52
N LEU A 525 -6.64 23.10 -14.66
CA LEU A 525 -7.86 23.82 -15.08
C LEU A 525 -7.52 25.10 -15.85
N ALA A 526 -6.54 25.90 -15.38
CA ALA A 526 -6.08 27.08 -16.08
C ALA A 526 -5.44 26.69 -17.43
N GLY A 527 -4.68 25.61 -17.49
CA GLY A 527 -4.17 25.07 -18.76
C GLY A 527 -5.27 24.65 -19.73
N GLU A 528 -6.45 24.23 -19.24
CA GLU A 528 -7.56 23.81 -20.09
C GLU A 528 -8.44 24.99 -20.56
N VAL A 529 -8.82 25.89 -19.69
CA VAL A 529 -9.82 26.95 -19.97
C VAL A 529 -9.35 28.35 -19.61
N GLY A 530 -8.13 28.52 -19.11
CA GLY A 530 -7.54 29.78 -18.71
C GLY A 530 -7.20 30.68 -19.88
N GLY A 531 -6.96 31.95 -19.58
CA GLY A 531 -6.61 33.00 -20.51
C GLY A 531 -5.46 33.87 -20.00
N LYS A 532 -5.32 35.06 -20.58
CA LYS A 532 -4.25 36.00 -20.26
C LYS A 532 -4.17 36.37 -18.77
N GLU A 533 -5.29 36.39 -18.09
CA GLU A 533 -5.39 36.71 -16.66
C GLU A 533 -4.81 35.63 -15.75
N ASP A 534 -4.53 34.45 -16.28
CA ASP A 534 -3.96 33.33 -15.52
C ASP A 534 -2.44 33.24 -15.66
N LEU A 535 -1.85 33.88 -16.66
CA LEU A 535 -0.42 33.78 -16.94
C LEU A 535 0.46 34.33 -15.81
N ALA A 536 0.02 35.39 -15.11
CA ALA A 536 0.79 36.01 -14.04
C ALA A 536 1.07 35.02 -12.89
N TRP A 537 0.02 34.42 -12.34
CA TRP A 537 0.20 33.49 -11.22
C TRP A 537 0.77 32.12 -11.64
N ILE A 538 0.56 31.71 -12.90
CA ILE A 538 1.19 30.49 -13.45
C ILE A 538 2.69 30.69 -13.60
N SER A 539 3.13 31.88 -14.08
CA SER A 539 4.56 32.17 -14.21
C SER A 539 5.29 32.12 -12.86
N GLU A 540 4.64 32.57 -11.79
CA GLU A 540 5.18 32.48 -10.42
C GLU A 540 5.39 31.03 -9.94
N LYS A 541 4.70 30.04 -10.51
CA LYS A 541 4.83 28.63 -10.16
C LYS A 541 5.93 27.92 -10.92
N ILE A 542 6.49 28.52 -11.96
CA ILE A 542 7.57 27.97 -12.75
C ILE A 542 8.91 28.24 -12.05
N GLY A 543 9.78 27.26 -12.03
CA GLY A 543 11.18 27.42 -11.58
C GLY A 543 11.49 26.95 -10.17
N SER A 544 10.63 27.18 -9.18
CA SER A 544 10.95 26.94 -7.76
C SER A 544 9.97 26.03 -7.00
N THR A 545 8.90 25.56 -7.62
CA THR A 545 7.84 24.81 -6.98
C THR A 545 7.76 23.36 -7.43
N ALA A 546 7.15 22.49 -6.60
CA ALA A 546 6.87 21.11 -6.98
C ALA A 546 5.88 21.02 -8.16
N GLU A 547 5.18 22.09 -8.47
CA GLU A 547 4.23 22.18 -9.57
C GLU A 547 4.84 22.79 -10.87
N SER A 548 6.15 23.08 -10.90
CA SER A 548 6.83 23.81 -11.98
C SER A 548 6.56 23.21 -13.38
N GLU A 549 6.71 21.91 -13.53
CA GLU A 549 6.47 21.23 -14.81
C GLU A 549 4.99 21.33 -15.25
N LEU A 550 4.07 21.20 -14.32
CA LEU A 550 2.64 21.30 -14.59
C LEU A 550 2.24 22.74 -14.96
N ALA A 551 2.81 23.72 -14.26
CA ALA A 551 2.62 25.15 -14.56
C ALA A 551 3.18 25.50 -15.94
N TRP A 552 4.34 24.97 -16.30
CA TRP A 552 4.92 25.09 -17.62
C TRP A 552 3.97 24.57 -18.71
N GLN A 553 3.47 23.36 -18.56
CA GLN A 553 2.52 22.76 -19.51
C GLN A 553 1.23 23.58 -19.63
N ALA A 554 0.73 24.09 -18.51
CA ALA A 554 -0.44 24.95 -18.51
C ALA A 554 -0.17 26.27 -19.26
N MET A 555 0.98 26.91 -19.02
CA MET A 555 1.40 28.12 -19.72
C MET A 555 1.44 27.92 -21.23
N VAL A 556 2.08 26.88 -21.72
CA VAL A 556 2.14 26.55 -23.15
C VAL A 556 0.75 26.34 -23.75
N ARG A 557 -0.16 25.67 -23.03
CA ARG A 557 -1.55 25.51 -23.49
C ARG A 557 -2.30 26.83 -23.56
N ILE A 558 -2.08 27.73 -22.62
CA ILE A 558 -2.68 29.08 -22.64
C ILE A 558 -2.11 29.87 -23.83
N PHE A 559 -0.80 29.90 -24.02
CA PHE A 559 -0.14 30.58 -25.13
C PHE A 559 -0.72 30.18 -26.49
N LYS A 560 -0.95 28.88 -26.71
CA LYS A 560 -1.54 28.35 -27.96
C LYS A 560 -2.97 28.87 -28.24
N ARG A 561 -3.68 29.44 -27.24
CA ARG A 561 -5.05 29.97 -27.38
C ARG A 561 -5.12 31.47 -27.52
N LEU A 562 -4.05 32.18 -27.13
CA LEU A 562 -4.03 33.64 -27.16
C LEU A 562 -3.74 34.17 -28.59
N ASP A 563 -4.20 35.38 -28.86
CA ASP A 563 -3.88 36.09 -30.08
C ASP A 563 -2.46 36.68 -30.05
N ALA A 564 -1.93 37.02 -31.21
CA ALA A 564 -0.58 37.52 -31.36
C ALA A 564 -0.28 38.78 -30.54
N ALA A 565 -1.23 39.70 -30.45
CA ALA A 565 -1.05 40.97 -29.72
C ALA A 565 -0.86 40.73 -28.23
N VAL A 566 -1.66 39.84 -27.65
CA VAL A 566 -1.55 39.46 -26.21
C VAL A 566 -0.24 38.71 -25.96
N LEU A 567 0.19 37.86 -26.88
CA LEU A 567 1.49 37.15 -26.77
C LEU A 567 2.66 38.11 -26.76
N SER A 568 2.65 39.15 -27.63
CA SER A 568 3.70 40.19 -27.65
C SER A 568 3.78 40.93 -26.32
N GLU A 569 2.64 41.37 -25.78
CA GLU A 569 2.55 42.03 -24.45
C GLU A 569 3.19 41.15 -23.34
N TRP A 570 2.96 39.84 -23.37
CA TRP A 570 3.51 38.95 -22.38
C TRP A 570 5.00 38.62 -22.59
N ILE A 571 5.48 38.55 -23.85
CA ILE A 571 6.89 38.39 -24.14
C ILE A 571 7.69 39.60 -23.63
N GLU A 572 7.24 40.83 -23.92
CA GLU A 572 7.83 42.06 -23.37
C GLU A 572 7.82 42.10 -21.84
N LYS A 573 6.73 41.65 -21.23
CA LYS A 573 6.61 41.57 -19.80
C LYS A 573 7.58 40.56 -19.20
N PHE A 574 7.80 39.42 -19.86
CA PHE A 574 8.78 38.43 -19.42
C PHE A 574 10.21 38.95 -19.52
N ASP A 575 10.51 39.74 -20.55
CA ASP A 575 11.80 40.44 -20.69
C ASP A 575 12.00 41.40 -19.50
N SER A 576 11.04 42.25 -19.24
CA SER A 576 11.12 43.29 -18.17
C SER A 576 11.18 42.70 -16.75
N GLN A 577 10.62 41.52 -16.50
CA GLN A 577 10.58 40.85 -15.19
C GLN A 577 11.69 39.80 -15.01
N SER A 578 12.65 39.71 -15.94
CA SER A 578 13.70 38.67 -15.94
C SER A 578 13.15 37.24 -15.86
N PHE A 579 11.91 37.01 -16.32
CA PHE A 579 11.28 35.69 -16.27
C PHE A 579 12.02 34.68 -17.13
N TRP A 580 12.60 35.13 -18.24
CA TRP A 580 13.41 34.27 -19.11
C TRP A 580 14.57 33.58 -18.40
N THR A 581 15.13 34.16 -17.33
CA THR A 581 16.24 33.55 -16.58
C THR A 581 15.80 32.32 -15.78
N VAL A 582 14.51 32.17 -15.55
CA VAL A 582 13.95 31.02 -14.83
C VAL A 582 13.69 29.84 -15.77
N LEU A 583 13.55 30.11 -17.06
CA LEU A 583 13.28 29.09 -18.08
C LEU A 583 14.58 28.52 -18.64
N SER A 584 14.58 27.23 -18.94
CA SER A 584 15.61 26.62 -19.78
C SER A 584 15.52 27.17 -21.22
N ASP A 585 16.63 27.11 -21.96
CA ASP A 585 16.63 27.55 -23.36
C ASP A 585 15.58 26.79 -24.20
N ALA A 586 15.39 25.50 -23.97
CA ALA A 586 14.35 24.70 -24.63
C ALA A 586 12.94 25.22 -24.35
N GLN A 587 12.64 25.61 -23.09
CA GLN A 587 11.37 26.19 -22.73
C GLN A 587 11.16 27.57 -23.34
N ARG A 588 12.20 28.40 -23.34
CA ARG A 588 12.20 29.73 -23.98
C ARG A 588 11.89 29.60 -25.46
N ILE A 589 12.60 28.75 -26.15
CA ILE A 589 12.38 28.45 -27.57
C ILE A 589 10.94 28.02 -27.82
N SER A 590 10.42 27.09 -27.04
CA SER A 590 9.05 26.56 -27.21
C SER A 590 7.95 27.64 -27.07
N LEU A 591 8.09 28.62 -26.17
CA LEU A 591 7.15 29.73 -26.10
C LEU A 591 7.25 30.66 -27.28
N LEU A 592 8.47 30.98 -27.72
CA LEU A 592 8.72 31.85 -28.86
C LEU A 592 8.24 31.23 -30.17
N GLU A 593 8.42 29.91 -30.36
CA GLU A 593 7.88 29.17 -31.52
C GLU A 593 6.34 29.25 -31.58
N VAL A 594 5.65 29.10 -30.43
CA VAL A 594 4.21 29.26 -30.38
C VAL A 594 3.78 30.67 -30.77
N ALA A 595 4.52 31.67 -30.26
CA ALA A 595 4.23 33.07 -30.58
C ALA A 595 4.55 33.40 -32.08
N GLU A 596 5.63 32.88 -32.64
CA GLU A 596 5.97 33.02 -34.05
C GLU A 596 4.84 32.46 -34.93
N GLY A 597 4.44 31.18 -34.70
CA GLY A 597 3.39 30.56 -35.48
C GLY A 597 2.05 31.31 -35.41
N ARG A 598 1.77 31.98 -34.29
CA ARG A 598 0.57 32.81 -34.11
C ARG A 598 0.73 34.14 -34.87
N ALA A 599 1.86 34.81 -34.73
CA ALA A 599 2.13 36.08 -35.41
C ALA A 599 2.16 35.93 -36.94
N ASP A 600 2.73 34.83 -37.44
CA ASP A 600 2.74 34.46 -38.87
C ASP A 600 1.32 34.21 -39.38
N GLY A 601 0.55 33.35 -38.68
CA GLY A 601 -0.84 33.04 -39.02
C GLY A 601 -1.79 34.25 -39.02
N GLU A 602 -1.49 35.28 -38.20
CA GLU A 602 -2.23 36.54 -38.14
C GLU A 602 -1.65 37.66 -39.00
N ASN A 603 -0.57 37.37 -39.74
CA ASN A 603 0.16 38.32 -40.61
C ASN A 603 0.62 39.60 -39.88
N LYS A 604 1.15 39.46 -38.64
CA LYS A 604 1.64 40.56 -37.79
C LYS A 604 3.15 40.80 -38.02
N LEU A 605 3.53 41.37 -39.16
CA LEU A 605 4.91 41.48 -39.59
C LEU A 605 5.89 42.15 -38.61
N PRO A 606 5.59 43.29 -37.94
CA PRO A 606 6.52 43.89 -36.98
C PRO A 606 6.76 42.99 -35.74
N MET A 607 5.71 42.37 -35.25
CA MET A 607 5.79 41.45 -34.13
C MET A 607 6.55 40.16 -34.52
N LEU A 608 6.34 39.67 -35.74
CA LEU A 608 7.01 38.48 -36.26
C LEU A 608 8.52 38.72 -36.34
N ALA A 609 8.94 39.93 -36.74
CA ALA A 609 10.34 40.32 -36.76
C ALA A 609 10.98 40.29 -35.35
N ASP A 610 10.35 40.90 -34.37
CA ASP A 610 10.84 40.88 -32.97
C ASP A 610 10.96 39.46 -32.40
N ILE A 611 9.93 38.62 -32.63
CA ILE A 611 9.95 37.24 -32.15
C ILE A 611 11.03 36.40 -32.83
N ARG A 612 11.23 36.57 -34.16
CA ARG A 612 12.28 35.85 -34.88
C ARG A 612 13.68 36.25 -34.41
N GLY A 613 13.88 37.55 -34.08
CA GLY A 613 15.14 37.99 -33.46
C GLY A 613 15.39 37.31 -32.10
N LYS A 614 14.39 37.24 -31.25
CA LYS A 614 14.49 36.57 -29.96
C LYS A 614 14.69 35.04 -30.11
N LEU A 615 14.06 34.42 -31.12
CA LEU A 615 14.26 33.01 -31.44
C LEU A 615 15.68 32.73 -31.92
N ALA A 616 16.20 33.55 -32.78
CA ALA A 616 17.56 33.42 -33.28
C ALA A 616 18.59 33.49 -32.16
N ASP A 617 18.43 34.43 -31.21
CA ASP A 617 19.28 34.53 -30.03
C ASP A 617 19.15 33.27 -29.13
N ALA A 618 17.93 32.80 -28.90
CA ALA A 618 17.68 31.62 -28.07
C ALA A 618 18.22 30.33 -28.72
N TYR A 619 18.06 30.16 -30.02
CA TYR A 619 18.62 29.02 -30.76
C TYR A 619 20.15 29.07 -30.77
N SER A 620 20.75 30.24 -31.01
CA SER A 620 22.20 30.41 -30.98
C SER A 620 22.79 30.04 -29.58
N LYS A 621 22.17 30.52 -28.48
CA LYS A 621 22.58 30.19 -27.13
C LYS A 621 22.45 28.69 -26.81
N SER A 622 21.51 27.99 -27.42
CA SER A 622 21.31 26.54 -27.26
C SER A 622 22.14 25.69 -28.23
N GLY A 623 22.97 26.29 -29.09
CA GLY A 623 23.79 25.61 -30.08
C GLY A 623 23.03 25.09 -31.30
N LYS A 624 21.78 25.53 -31.49
CA LYS A 624 20.94 25.21 -32.65
C LYS A 624 21.13 26.25 -33.75
N TYR A 625 22.34 26.25 -34.35
CA TYR A 625 22.74 27.28 -35.27
C TYR A 625 22.00 27.27 -36.63
N GLU A 626 21.57 26.07 -37.09
CA GLU A 626 20.79 25.96 -38.32
C GLU A 626 19.44 26.67 -38.20
N GLU A 627 18.75 26.44 -37.05
CA GLU A 627 17.46 27.07 -36.77
C GLU A 627 17.61 28.59 -36.52
N ALA A 628 18.72 29.00 -35.86
CA ALA A 628 19.05 30.42 -35.70
C ALA A 628 19.26 31.11 -37.08
N ALA A 629 20.02 30.49 -37.96
CA ALA A 629 20.27 31.00 -39.31
C ALA A 629 18.98 31.10 -40.13
N LYS A 630 18.06 30.13 -40.01
CA LYS A 630 16.75 30.20 -40.70
C LYS A 630 15.92 31.40 -40.20
N CYS A 631 15.88 31.64 -38.90
CA CYS A 631 15.17 32.79 -38.34
C CYS A 631 15.77 34.12 -38.83
N LEU A 632 17.09 34.27 -38.79
CA LEU A 632 17.79 35.46 -39.26
C LEU A 632 17.65 35.64 -40.76
N GLY A 633 17.68 34.58 -41.57
CA GLY A 633 17.44 34.60 -43.02
C GLY A 633 16.05 35.17 -43.33
N LEU A 634 15.00 34.71 -42.65
CA LEU A 634 13.65 35.24 -42.82
C LEU A 634 13.54 36.72 -42.38
N LEU A 635 14.32 37.13 -41.37
CA LEU A 635 14.41 38.54 -40.97
C LEU A 635 15.12 39.37 -42.04
N TYR A 636 16.20 38.88 -42.55
CA TYR A 636 16.98 39.56 -43.64
C TYR A 636 16.14 39.77 -44.89
N GLU A 637 15.35 38.78 -45.30
CA GLU A 637 14.46 38.90 -46.47
C GLU A 637 13.39 39.97 -46.28
N ALA A 638 12.86 40.10 -45.06
CA ALA A 638 11.79 41.03 -44.70
C ALA A 638 12.27 42.44 -44.31
N ALA A 639 13.59 42.62 -44.08
CA ALA A 639 14.17 43.84 -43.54
C ALA A 639 14.34 44.95 -44.58
N GLU A 640 14.22 46.19 -44.13
CA GLU A 640 14.56 47.37 -44.92
C GLU A 640 16.10 47.46 -45.16
N PRO A 641 16.55 48.10 -46.22
CA PRO A 641 17.98 48.13 -46.56
C PRO A 641 18.92 48.64 -45.47
N ASN A 642 18.47 49.55 -44.62
CA ASN A 642 19.22 50.10 -43.49
C ASN A 642 19.38 49.13 -42.33
N GLU A 643 18.53 48.12 -42.23
CA GLU A 643 18.55 47.12 -41.15
C GLU A 643 19.35 45.88 -41.54
N LYS A 644 19.49 45.61 -42.83
CA LYS A 644 20.14 44.42 -43.40
C LYS A 644 21.57 44.20 -42.92
N GLU A 645 22.34 45.28 -42.70
CA GLU A 645 23.72 45.17 -42.25
C GLU A 645 23.81 44.58 -40.83
N ALA A 646 22.95 45.03 -39.91
CA ALA A 646 22.93 44.50 -38.55
C ALA A 646 22.51 43.04 -38.53
N ILE A 647 21.45 42.68 -39.25
CA ILE A 647 20.97 41.28 -39.33
C ILE A 647 22.02 40.38 -39.98
N SER A 648 22.77 40.91 -40.99
CA SER A 648 23.86 40.16 -41.60
C SER A 648 25.02 39.90 -40.64
N ALA A 649 25.31 40.85 -39.75
CA ALA A 649 26.33 40.64 -38.71
C ALA A 649 25.93 39.52 -37.75
N ASP A 650 24.67 39.49 -37.34
CA ASP A 650 24.14 38.40 -36.47
C ASP A 650 24.09 37.04 -37.19
N LEU A 651 23.72 37.04 -38.47
CA LEU A 651 23.70 35.84 -39.31
C LEU A 651 25.11 35.30 -39.53
N LEU A 652 26.09 36.20 -39.75
CA LEU A 652 27.49 35.87 -39.86
C LEU A 652 28.04 35.25 -38.54
N ASP A 653 27.74 35.82 -37.40
CA ASP A 653 28.13 35.23 -36.08
C ASP A 653 27.60 33.79 -35.94
N VAL A 654 26.37 33.55 -36.37
CA VAL A 654 25.78 32.20 -36.38
C VAL A 654 26.49 31.26 -37.34
N TYR A 655 26.77 31.68 -38.56
CA TYR A 655 27.48 30.86 -39.54
C TYR A 655 28.90 30.50 -39.13
N LEU A 656 29.61 31.44 -38.50
CA LEU A 656 30.95 31.21 -37.98
C LEU A 656 30.95 30.21 -36.83
N ARG A 657 29.92 30.25 -35.97
CA ARG A 657 29.74 29.29 -34.83
C ARG A 657 29.28 27.92 -35.30
N TRP A 658 28.57 27.86 -36.40
CA TRP A 658 28.04 26.62 -37.00
C TRP A 658 29.01 25.93 -37.95
N PRO A 659 30.25 26.27 -38.06
CA PRO A 659 31.24 26.18 -39.11
C PRO A 659 30.67 26.06 -40.57
N ASN A 660 29.67 26.90 -40.84
CA ASN A 660 29.15 27.05 -42.21
C ASN A 660 29.90 28.18 -42.95
N LEU A 661 31.14 27.91 -43.26
CA LEU A 661 32.07 28.91 -43.81
C LEU A 661 31.74 29.29 -45.25
N GLU A 662 31.02 28.47 -46.02
CA GLU A 662 30.57 28.78 -47.36
C GLU A 662 29.54 29.91 -47.33
N ASP A 663 28.47 29.76 -46.52
CA ASP A 663 27.44 30.81 -46.39
C ASP A 663 28.02 32.07 -45.73
N ALA A 664 28.95 31.92 -44.78
CA ALA A 664 29.64 33.05 -44.16
C ALA A 664 30.43 33.87 -45.19
N ARG A 665 31.20 33.20 -46.06
CA ARG A 665 31.96 33.84 -47.17
C ARG A 665 31.00 34.54 -48.14
N ASP A 666 29.95 33.83 -48.58
CA ASP A 666 29.03 34.36 -49.60
C ASP A 666 28.24 35.56 -49.04
N LEU A 667 27.94 35.58 -47.78
CA LEU A 667 27.31 36.73 -47.07
C LEU A 667 28.23 37.94 -47.09
N VAL A 668 29.53 37.79 -46.76
CA VAL A 668 30.51 38.85 -46.74
C VAL A 668 30.78 39.34 -48.20
N GLU A 669 30.88 38.43 -49.17
CA GLU A 669 31.07 38.75 -50.59
C GLU A 669 29.92 39.61 -51.15
N ASN A 670 28.68 39.27 -50.81
CA ASN A 670 27.49 40.04 -51.21
C ASN A 670 27.53 41.50 -50.71
N PHE A 671 28.03 41.71 -49.47
CA PHE A 671 28.24 43.09 -48.99
C PHE A 671 29.36 43.81 -49.68
N LEU A 672 30.46 43.14 -49.96
CA LEU A 672 31.59 43.73 -50.72
C LEU A 672 31.25 44.09 -52.17
N LEU A 673 30.32 43.37 -52.78
CA LEU A 673 29.82 43.69 -54.11
C LEU A 673 28.98 44.99 -54.12
N GLN A 674 28.36 45.34 -53.05
CA GLN A 674 27.53 46.53 -52.87
C GLN A 674 28.36 47.76 -52.49
N LYS A 675 29.27 47.65 -51.54
CA LYS A 675 30.12 48.68 -51.00
C LYS A 675 31.40 48.13 -50.39
N ASP A 676 32.49 48.90 -50.35
CA ASP A 676 33.65 48.54 -49.51
C ASP A 676 33.27 48.68 -48.02
N LEU A 677 33.56 47.64 -47.22
CA LEU A 677 33.21 47.63 -45.84
C LEU A 677 34.13 48.57 -45.01
N GLU A 678 33.53 49.44 -44.23
CA GLU A 678 34.28 50.28 -43.31
C GLU A 678 34.77 49.46 -42.10
N PRO A 679 35.91 49.75 -41.47
CA PRO A 679 36.45 49.04 -40.34
C PRO A 679 35.47 48.92 -39.11
N ASN A 680 34.54 49.84 -39.01
CA ASN A 680 33.51 49.87 -37.98
C ASN A 680 32.16 49.29 -38.46
N SER A 681 32.09 48.68 -39.63
CA SER A 681 30.88 48.04 -40.09
C SER A 681 30.52 46.87 -39.17
N ALA A 682 29.22 46.60 -38.98
CA ALA A 682 28.73 45.55 -38.10
C ALA A 682 29.27 44.17 -38.54
N VAL A 683 29.41 43.92 -39.83
CA VAL A 683 29.97 42.68 -40.42
C VAL A 683 31.45 42.50 -40.05
N ILE A 684 32.27 43.54 -40.19
CA ILE A 684 33.70 43.53 -39.79
C ILE A 684 33.83 43.28 -38.28
N LEU A 685 33.05 43.97 -37.47
CA LEU A 685 33.08 43.82 -36.02
C LEU A 685 32.64 42.40 -35.56
N SER A 686 31.71 41.76 -36.29
CA SER A 686 31.31 40.36 -35.99
C SER A 686 32.46 39.38 -36.26
N ILE A 687 33.19 39.54 -37.37
CA ILE A 687 34.36 38.71 -37.67
C ILE A 687 35.47 38.96 -36.63
N ASP A 688 35.78 40.20 -36.33
CA ASP A 688 36.82 40.57 -35.34
C ASP A 688 36.51 40.00 -33.94
N LYS A 689 35.26 40.08 -33.52
CA LYS A 689 34.79 39.47 -32.28
C LYS A 689 35.00 37.96 -32.27
N TYR A 690 34.61 37.28 -33.36
CA TYR A 690 34.76 35.83 -33.47
C TYR A 690 36.24 35.40 -33.46
N LEU A 691 37.10 36.10 -34.15
CA LEU A 691 38.53 35.80 -34.19
C LEU A 691 39.23 35.97 -32.83
N LYS A 692 38.74 36.91 -31.98
CA LYS A 692 39.22 37.11 -30.62
C LYS A 692 38.70 36.08 -29.64
N GLU A 693 37.46 35.63 -29.83
CA GLU A 693 36.77 34.67 -28.96
C GLU A 693 36.12 33.55 -29.83
N PRO A 694 36.92 32.68 -30.46
CA PRO A 694 36.38 31.69 -31.39
C PRO A 694 35.54 30.63 -30.62
N ALA A 695 34.41 30.25 -31.21
CA ALA A 695 33.69 29.09 -30.72
C ALA A 695 34.53 27.81 -30.93
N ALA A 696 34.32 26.82 -30.07
CA ALA A 696 35.09 25.56 -30.08
C ALA A 696 34.97 24.73 -31.39
N THR A 697 34.10 25.13 -32.32
CA THR A 697 33.73 24.37 -33.52
C THR A 697 34.43 24.80 -34.81
N ALA A 698 35.01 26.00 -34.87
CA ALA A 698 35.78 26.45 -36.04
C ALA A 698 37.10 27.13 -35.62
N GLU A 699 38.16 26.80 -36.31
CA GLU A 699 39.46 27.42 -36.06
C GLU A 699 39.56 28.79 -36.79
N PRO A 700 40.15 29.82 -36.16
CA PRO A 700 40.34 31.14 -36.78
C PRO A 700 41.01 31.07 -38.14
N ASN A 701 41.96 30.15 -38.33
CA ASN A 701 42.64 29.96 -39.61
C ASN A 701 41.71 29.54 -40.74
N ALA A 702 40.77 28.61 -40.47
CA ALA A 702 39.79 28.15 -41.45
C ALA A 702 38.84 29.30 -41.88
N VAL A 703 38.44 30.14 -40.94
CA VAL A 703 37.63 31.33 -41.21
C VAL A 703 38.37 32.30 -42.09
N LEU A 704 39.65 32.63 -41.78
CA LEU A 704 40.45 33.55 -42.53
C LEU A 704 40.75 32.99 -43.94
N GLU A 705 41.00 31.69 -44.08
CA GLU A 705 41.18 31.04 -45.42
C GLU A 705 39.88 31.10 -46.23
N ALA A 706 38.71 30.89 -45.65
CA ALA A 706 37.44 31.03 -46.34
C ALA A 706 37.18 32.47 -46.82
N LEU A 707 37.47 33.47 -45.99
CA LEU A 707 37.30 34.88 -46.28
C LEU A 707 38.31 35.33 -47.37
N ALA A 708 39.51 34.76 -47.41
CA ALA A 708 40.54 35.05 -48.46
C ALA A 708 40.11 34.55 -49.86
N GLN A 709 39.15 33.64 -49.96
CA GLN A 709 38.60 33.12 -51.19
C GLN A 709 37.52 34.02 -51.85
N ILE A 710 37.14 35.12 -51.19
CA ILE A 710 36.10 36.03 -51.68
C ILE A 710 36.54 36.58 -53.03
N LYS A 711 35.67 36.44 -54.05
CA LYS A 711 35.91 36.91 -55.39
C LYS A 711 35.51 38.39 -55.55
N ILE A 712 36.51 39.28 -55.65
CA ILE A 712 36.27 40.67 -55.91
C ILE A 712 36.48 40.85 -57.45
N PRO A 713 35.59 41.53 -58.18
CA PRO A 713 35.77 41.82 -59.61
C PRO A 713 37.06 42.55 -59.85
N ASP A 714 37.81 42.19 -60.94
CA ASP A 714 39.12 42.76 -61.30
C ASP A 714 39.11 44.28 -61.48
N SER A 715 37.96 44.87 -61.76
CA SER A 715 37.75 46.30 -61.92
C SER A 715 37.52 47.09 -60.63
N ASP A 716 37.42 46.45 -59.51
CA ASP A 716 37.06 47.11 -58.26
C ASP A 716 37.74 46.41 -57.05
N ALA A 717 39.00 46.78 -56.84
CA ALA A 717 39.75 46.30 -55.67
C ALA A 717 39.27 47.00 -54.40
N ARG A 718 38.61 46.31 -53.50
CA ARG A 718 38.14 46.82 -52.22
C ARG A 718 39.33 47.00 -51.23
N PRO A 719 39.97 48.20 -51.18
CA PRO A 719 41.23 48.37 -50.46
C PRO A 719 41.09 48.22 -48.95
N LYS A 720 39.99 48.68 -48.39
CA LYS A 720 39.73 48.58 -46.91
C LYS A 720 39.52 47.14 -46.46
N TRP A 721 38.83 46.34 -47.27
CA TRP A 721 38.68 44.91 -47.01
C TRP A 721 40.00 44.16 -47.05
N ALA A 722 40.77 44.38 -48.06
CA ALA A 722 42.09 43.75 -48.28
C ALA A 722 43.05 44.09 -47.12
N GLU A 723 43.04 45.33 -46.66
CA GLU A 723 43.86 45.79 -45.53
C GLU A 723 43.37 45.14 -44.18
N GLN A 724 42.07 45.09 -43.98
CA GLN A 724 41.51 44.48 -42.79
C GLN A 724 41.77 42.96 -42.72
N LEU A 725 41.59 42.25 -43.82
CA LEU A 725 41.88 40.83 -43.92
C LEU A 725 43.38 40.56 -43.68
N LYS A 726 44.27 41.41 -44.23
CA LYS A 726 45.71 41.30 -43.97
C LYS A 726 46.06 41.51 -42.51
N GLN A 727 45.47 42.50 -41.85
CA GLN A 727 45.66 42.74 -40.39
C GLN A 727 45.19 41.52 -39.54
N TRP A 728 44.09 40.92 -39.91
CA TRP A 728 43.63 39.72 -39.19
C TRP A 728 44.54 38.50 -39.41
N ILE A 729 45.02 38.30 -40.64
CA ILE A 729 45.99 37.25 -40.99
C ILE A 729 47.28 37.42 -40.18
N GLU A 730 47.79 38.65 -40.11
CA GLU A 730 49.01 38.97 -39.35
C GLU A 730 48.81 38.78 -37.81
N GLN A 731 47.62 39.10 -37.35
CA GLN A 731 47.31 39.01 -35.90
C GLN A 731 47.01 37.59 -35.44
N PHE A 732 46.26 36.81 -36.22
CA PHE A 732 45.69 35.54 -35.77
C PHE A 732 46.36 34.31 -36.41
N ILE A 733 47.10 34.46 -37.49
CA ILE A 733 47.95 33.42 -38.07
C ILE A 733 49.41 33.75 -37.78
N PRO A 734 49.98 33.24 -36.64
CA PRO A 734 51.42 33.47 -36.40
C PRO A 734 52.21 32.88 -37.56
N ALA A 735 53.15 33.67 -38.10
CA ALA A 735 54.08 33.20 -39.12
C ALA A 735 54.64 31.85 -38.68
N LYS A 736 54.52 30.81 -39.53
CA LYS A 736 55.16 29.51 -39.24
C LYS A 736 56.59 29.80 -38.83
N ALA A 737 56.96 29.49 -37.64
CA ALA A 737 58.35 29.59 -37.17
C ALA A 737 59.22 28.91 -38.24
N ALA A 738 60.11 29.65 -38.84
CA ALA A 738 61.03 29.17 -39.88
C ALA A 738 61.60 27.86 -39.34
N GLU A 739 61.36 26.75 -40.03
CA GLU A 739 61.93 25.44 -39.64
C GLU A 739 63.46 25.68 -39.49
N ASP A 740 63.91 25.52 -38.28
CA ASP A 740 65.32 25.55 -37.97
C ASP A 740 66.03 24.41 -38.72
N PRO A 741 66.90 24.68 -39.72
CA PRO A 741 67.49 23.64 -40.55
C PRO A 741 68.47 22.77 -39.77
N ASN A 742 68.62 22.96 -38.44
CA ASN A 742 69.64 22.28 -37.65
C ASN A 742 69.10 21.14 -36.72
N LYS A 743 67.86 20.72 -36.86
CA LYS A 743 67.32 19.58 -36.09
C LYS A 743 67.29 18.25 -36.84
N GLN A 744 68.07 18.10 -37.91
CA GLN A 744 68.26 16.81 -38.59
C GLN A 744 69.74 16.34 -38.52
N LYS A 745 70.28 16.27 -37.30
CA LYS A 745 71.54 15.53 -37.08
C LYS A 745 71.53 15.22 -35.56
N ASP A 746 70.88 14.17 -35.18
CA ASP A 746 71.19 13.36 -34.00
C ASP A 746 70.06 12.31 -33.80
N ALA A 747 69.97 11.41 -34.79
CA ALA A 747 69.26 10.16 -34.62
C ALA A 747 69.89 9.09 -35.52
N SER A 748 71.16 8.86 -35.28
CA SER A 748 71.90 7.67 -35.73
C SER A 748 73.05 7.49 -34.75
N ASP A 749 72.83 6.82 -33.63
CA ASP A 749 73.74 5.86 -33.00
C ASP A 749 72.94 5.03 -31.98
#